data_28014a6118927c4ba33e683fb092ca57
#
_entry.id   28014a6118927c4ba33e683fb092ca57
#
_cell.length_a   1.000
_cell.length_b   1.000
_cell.length_c   1.000
_cell.angle_alpha   90.00
_cell.angle_beta   90.00
_cell.angle_gamma   90.00
#
_symmetry.space_group_name_H-M   'P 1'
#
loop_
_entity.id
_entity.type
_entity.pdbx_description
1 polymer ?
#
loop_
_entity_poly.entity_id
_entity_poly.type
_entity_poly.pdbx_seq_one_letter_code
_entity_poly.pdbx_strand_id
1 'polypeptide(L)'
;MKSLKELMPQIYFDVMDKEDFAEHEMYINKIIDPNNHTKIFKQKGDIEEFIFYNFDLKRLKNKILKVVTGTKNDVLMYRIFPSKQEDFILVSFYEDLEFSSRRNEFNIPNNEDFKKIFIDKNNKITKNVDVDYKINKDRKNTTILLKCVNISHNTLISNIFETIERHELNIDYIELWQVKKSDKKIDVYYEISIEVNAILPEDEILSLKDDFERYIQCYIKPMSIFDLVGPAMVGPSSSHTAGANRIGQIARNIICAVEKSGEKIETVEVKLIGSFRDTGVGHKTPSALGGGLCGYVTDDPRMIEAGNPESLCKNGIKFTNSIAKFNGYKKGSAEDDARYADQKNANIAEVIFKTDKGNHCVTGFSIGAGNVEIRFYDGMLDFALDGKIDTVLNNGKIEKCNNKNSNLPKIAKIYNENSASELPMMPFHTFEELIEYVKEEKINIIDLILDIEKKLQNTDKKQVYDKMRSYWNIMQQSVDNGIKSNELSLLKLTGKDSGNINKYRLSNKMFDNIYGKAVAYAVAVNEINAKSGVIIACPTAGSCGILPGVLKAYNEIHQPDEDKILESLMIAGFFGMILFGDVSTAGADYGCQAEIGSAAAMAASALVYLEGGDVEQMIEGFTIAIKNALGLICDPIAGLVEVPCVKRNGIYSSHAISAALMALSGVKSFVSPDEVVLTMREVGDRLNVDYKETGKAGLAKTRDGKEVEKNFANEVKKFFN
;
A
#
# COMPACT_ATOMS: atom_id res chain seq x y z
N MET A 1 -29.57 -44.40 -6.96
CA MET A 1 -29.50 -43.16 -6.16
C MET A 1 -28.56 -43.42 -5.01
N LYS A 2 -27.58 -42.56 -4.85
CA LYS A 2 -26.66 -42.61 -3.69
C LYS A 2 -27.35 -41.96 -2.49
N SER A 3 -27.18 -42.52 -1.30
CA SER A 3 -27.73 -41.91 -0.07
C SER A 3 -26.90 -40.65 0.33
N LEU A 4 -27.51 -39.72 1.03
CA LEU A 4 -26.78 -38.57 1.57
C LEU A 4 -25.53 -38.97 2.39
N LYS A 5 -25.60 -40.09 3.13
CA LYS A 5 -24.46 -40.65 3.88
C LYS A 5 -23.27 -41.05 3.02
N GLU A 6 -23.53 -41.42 1.77
CA GLU A 6 -22.47 -41.76 0.79
C GLU A 6 -21.86 -40.53 0.13
N LEU A 7 -22.61 -39.43 0.08
CA LEU A 7 -22.25 -38.22 -0.66
C LEU A 7 -21.66 -37.10 0.25
N MET A 8 -22.18 -36.96 1.47
CA MET A 8 -21.82 -35.83 2.33
C MET A 8 -20.86 -36.25 3.44
N PRO A 9 -19.96 -35.36 3.89
CA PRO A 9 -19.08 -35.59 5.03
C PRO A 9 -19.89 -35.76 6.33
N GLN A 10 -19.30 -36.40 7.36
CA GLN A 10 -19.98 -36.66 8.62
C GLN A 10 -20.43 -35.37 9.32
N ILE A 11 -19.65 -34.32 9.25
CA ILE A 11 -19.94 -33.03 9.84
C ILE A 11 -21.27 -32.42 9.34
N TYR A 12 -21.64 -32.68 8.08
CA TYR A 12 -22.95 -32.29 7.54
C TYR A 12 -24.12 -32.79 8.39
N PHE A 13 -24.07 -34.08 8.83
CA PHE A 13 -25.13 -34.68 9.66
C PHE A 13 -25.12 -34.19 11.11
N ASP A 14 -24.02 -33.61 11.54
CA ASP A 14 -23.85 -33.09 12.88
C ASP A 14 -24.35 -31.64 13.03
N VAL A 15 -24.36 -30.87 11.95
CA VAL A 15 -24.65 -29.42 11.98
C VAL A 15 -25.93 -29.02 11.22
N MET A 16 -26.45 -29.87 10.30
CA MET A 16 -27.69 -29.60 9.57
C MET A 16 -28.90 -30.21 10.25
N ASP A 17 -30.06 -29.58 10.10
CA ASP A 17 -31.30 -30.08 10.67
C ASP A 17 -31.77 -31.37 9.97
N LYS A 18 -32.26 -32.35 10.73
CA LYS A 18 -32.72 -33.63 10.20
C LYS A 18 -33.89 -33.50 9.23
N GLU A 19 -34.67 -32.46 9.33
CA GLU A 19 -35.80 -32.16 8.45
C GLU A 19 -35.32 -31.80 7.04
N ASP A 20 -34.15 -31.25 6.91
CA ASP A 20 -33.56 -30.85 5.62
C ASP A 20 -32.94 -32.05 4.87
N PHE A 21 -32.58 -33.15 5.55
CA PHE A 21 -31.92 -34.29 4.93
C PHE A 21 -32.72 -34.93 3.80
N ALA A 22 -34.02 -35.11 3.98
CA ALA A 22 -34.88 -35.74 2.95
C ALA A 22 -35.04 -34.82 1.72
N GLU A 23 -35.08 -33.52 1.95
CA GLU A 23 -35.17 -32.48 0.93
C GLU A 23 -33.87 -32.40 0.14
N HIS A 24 -32.73 -32.37 0.79
CA HIS A 24 -31.40 -32.39 0.18
C HIS A 24 -31.16 -33.68 -0.63
N GLU A 25 -31.51 -34.84 -0.07
CA GLU A 25 -31.37 -36.13 -0.79
C GLU A 25 -32.22 -36.16 -2.06
N MET A 26 -33.45 -35.66 -2.00
CA MET A 26 -34.35 -35.58 -3.14
C MET A 26 -33.77 -34.65 -4.24
N TYR A 27 -33.21 -33.51 -3.89
CA TYR A 27 -32.72 -32.55 -4.87
C TYR A 27 -31.38 -32.94 -5.45
N ILE A 28 -30.41 -33.42 -4.68
CA ILE A 28 -29.13 -33.92 -5.14
C ILE A 28 -29.33 -35.06 -6.15
N ASN A 29 -30.30 -35.93 -5.91
CA ASN A 29 -30.60 -37.06 -6.81
C ASN A 29 -31.46 -36.69 -8.04
N LYS A 30 -32.20 -35.56 -8.03
CA LYS A 30 -33.05 -35.11 -9.13
C LYS A 30 -32.32 -34.27 -10.18
N ILE A 31 -31.20 -33.69 -9.85
CA ILE A 31 -30.56 -32.60 -10.63
C ILE A 31 -29.19 -33.04 -11.18
N ILE A 32 -29.11 -34.23 -11.77
CA ILE A 32 -27.95 -34.60 -12.59
C ILE A 32 -28.18 -34.09 -14.02
N ASP A 33 -28.01 -32.78 -14.23
CA ASP A 33 -27.83 -32.19 -15.56
C ASP A 33 -26.43 -31.65 -15.68
N PRO A 34 -25.53 -32.30 -16.44
CA PRO A 34 -24.10 -31.91 -16.54
C PRO A 34 -23.88 -30.50 -17.10
N ASN A 35 -24.89 -29.90 -17.72
CA ASN A 35 -24.80 -28.60 -18.40
C ASN A 35 -25.30 -27.41 -17.57
N ASN A 36 -25.80 -27.64 -16.36
CA ASN A 36 -26.39 -26.60 -15.54
C ASN A 36 -25.62 -26.44 -14.22
N HIS A 37 -24.68 -25.52 -14.21
CA HIS A 37 -23.65 -25.37 -13.16
C HIS A 37 -24.11 -24.79 -11.83
N THR A 38 -25.35 -24.28 -11.72
CA THR A 38 -25.85 -23.69 -10.47
C THR A 38 -27.36 -23.71 -10.40
N LYS A 39 -27.95 -24.22 -9.33
CA LYS A 39 -29.39 -24.05 -9.07
C LYS A 39 -29.65 -23.55 -7.66
N ILE A 40 -30.53 -22.57 -7.57
CA ILE A 40 -31.16 -22.18 -6.30
C ILE A 40 -32.05 -23.34 -5.92
N PHE A 41 -31.83 -23.84 -4.74
CA PHE A 41 -32.42 -25.05 -4.26
C PHE A 41 -33.64 -24.81 -3.38
N LYS A 42 -33.52 -23.83 -2.45
CA LYS A 42 -34.57 -23.49 -1.49
C LYS A 42 -34.51 -22.00 -1.20
N GLN A 43 -35.67 -21.38 -1.17
CA GLN A 43 -35.84 -20.06 -0.62
C GLN A 43 -37.04 -20.15 0.33
N LYS A 44 -36.79 -20.16 1.64
CA LYS A 44 -37.80 -20.18 2.66
C LYS A 44 -37.48 -19.17 3.74
N GLY A 45 -38.12 -18.00 3.70
CA GLY A 45 -37.81 -16.92 4.61
C GLY A 45 -36.41 -16.40 4.36
N ASP A 46 -35.56 -16.45 5.40
CA ASP A 46 -34.21 -15.88 5.43
C ASP A 46 -33.12 -16.93 5.10
N ILE A 47 -33.47 -18.09 4.52
CA ILE A 47 -32.53 -19.17 4.17
C ILE A 47 -32.52 -19.34 2.66
N GLU A 48 -31.35 -19.24 2.06
CA GLU A 48 -31.10 -19.57 0.65
C GLU A 48 -30.07 -20.69 0.55
N GLU A 49 -30.34 -21.72 -0.25
CA GLU A 49 -29.46 -22.86 -0.45
C GLU A 49 -29.14 -23.06 -1.91
N PHE A 50 -27.88 -23.34 -2.21
CA PHE A 50 -27.34 -23.51 -3.55
C PHE A 50 -26.57 -24.82 -3.68
N ILE A 51 -26.67 -25.52 -4.81
CA ILE A 51 -25.83 -26.64 -5.17
C ILE A 51 -25.03 -26.23 -6.41
N PHE A 52 -23.72 -26.38 -6.33
CA PHE A 52 -22.80 -26.12 -7.43
C PHE A 52 -22.19 -27.44 -7.88
N TYR A 53 -22.37 -27.79 -9.17
CA TYR A 53 -21.83 -29.00 -9.79
C TYR A 53 -20.60 -28.66 -10.63
N ASN A 54 -19.64 -29.60 -10.67
CA ASN A 54 -18.40 -29.46 -11.44
C ASN A 54 -17.64 -28.14 -11.14
N PHE A 55 -17.70 -27.67 -9.89
CA PHE A 55 -16.99 -26.52 -9.42
C PHE A 55 -15.81 -26.96 -8.57
N ASP A 56 -14.63 -26.43 -8.90
CA ASP A 56 -13.55 -26.31 -7.94
C ASP A 56 -13.84 -25.17 -6.94
N LEU A 57 -13.16 -25.19 -5.82
CA LEU A 57 -13.29 -24.16 -4.78
C LEU A 57 -12.98 -22.76 -5.33
N LYS A 58 -12.07 -22.65 -6.32
CA LYS A 58 -11.67 -21.38 -6.95
C LYS A 58 -12.82 -20.72 -7.72
N ARG A 59 -13.61 -21.48 -8.45
CA ARG A 59 -14.80 -20.96 -9.18
C ARG A 59 -15.96 -20.66 -8.23
N LEU A 60 -16.08 -21.40 -7.14
CA LEU A 60 -17.08 -21.17 -6.10
C LEU A 60 -16.91 -19.81 -5.43
N LYS A 61 -15.67 -19.40 -5.15
CA LYS A 61 -15.31 -18.11 -4.58
C LYS A 61 -16.04 -16.95 -5.25
N ASN A 62 -15.93 -16.82 -6.58
CA ASN A 62 -16.54 -15.72 -7.33
C ASN A 62 -18.06 -15.70 -7.30
N LYS A 63 -18.70 -16.86 -7.15
CA LYS A 63 -20.16 -16.95 -7.05
C LYS A 63 -20.70 -16.68 -5.65
N ILE A 64 -20.02 -17.15 -4.60
CA ILE A 64 -20.36 -16.81 -3.22
C ILE A 64 -20.26 -15.29 -3.04
N LEU A 65 -19.19 -14.67 -3.55
CA LEU A 65 -18.99 -13.22 -3.48
C LEU A 65 -20.14 -12.44 -4.13
N LYS A 66 -20.66 -12.89 -5.29
CA LYS A 66 -21.79 -12.22 -5.97
C LYS A 66 -23.11 -12.29 -5.16
N VAL A 67 -23.32 -13.35 -4.40
CA VAL A 67 -24.53 -13.53 -3.59
C VAL A 67 -24.45 -12.69 -2.31
N VAL A 68 -23.30 -12.68 -1.64
CA VAL A 68 -23.12 -12.04 -0.31
C VAL A 68 -23.01 -10.51 -0.39
N THR A 69 -22.52 -9.95 -1.50
CA THR A 69 -22.38 -8.48 -1.67
C THR A 69 -23.71 -7.71 -1.71
N GLY A 70 -24.83 -8.40 -1.83
CA GLY A 70 -26.18 -7.80 -1.88
C GLY A 70 -26.89 -7.67 -0.53
N THR A 71 -26.37 -8.24 0.56
CA THR A 71 -27.08 -8.31 1.84
C THR A 71 -26.93 -7.04 2.66
N LYS A 72 -28.03 -6.58 3.29
CA LYS A 72 -28.08 -5.38 4.15
C LYS A 72 -28.11 -5.72 5.65
N ASN A 73 -28.05 -7.00 6.02
CA ASN A 73 -28.28 -7.46 7.37
C ASN A 73 -27.04 -7.36 8.28
N ASP A 74 -27.26 -7.20 9.58
CA ASP A 74 -26.20 -7.00 10.60
C ASP A 74 -25.48 -8.28 11.00
N VAL A 75 -26.09 -9.45 10.74
CA VAL A 75 -25.51 -10.77 11.01
C VAL A 75 -25.74 -11.66 9.80
N LEU A 76 -24.69 -12.31 9.33
CA LEU A 76 -24.71 -13.24 8.22
C LEU A 76 -23.97 -14.51 8.60
N MET A 77 -24.54 -15.66 8.28
CA MET A 77 -23.87 -16.94 8.41
C MET A 77 -23.97 -17.72 7.10
N TYR A 78 -22.93 -18.42 6.72
CA TYR A 78 -23.01 -19.43 5.67
C TYR A 78 -22.19 -20.67 5.98
N ARG A 79 -22.60 -21.78 5.40
CA ARG A 79 -21.98 -23.09 5.51
C ARG A 79 -21.68 -23.64 4.15
N ILE A 80 -20.50 -24.22 3.99
CA ILE A 80 -20.02 -24.82 2.74
C ILE A 80 -19.68 -26.29 3.01
N PHE A 81 -20.28 -27.18 2.26
CA PHE A 81 -20.05 -28.62 2.37
C PHE A 81 -19.62 -29.17 1.01
N PRO A 82 -18.33 -29.41 0.78
CA PRO A 82 -17.88 -30.20 -0.37
C PRO A 82 -18.41 -31.65 -0.27
N SER A 83 -18.79 -32.23 -1.40
CA SER A 83 -19.14 -33.65 -1.43
C SER A 83 -17.90 -34.54 -1.30
N LYS A 84 -18.05 -35.74 -0.71
CA LYS A 84 -16.94 -36.70 -0.59
C LYS A 84 -16.27 -37.09 -1.90
N GLN A 85 -16.94 -36.86 -3.01
CA GLN A 85 -16.45 -37.20 -4.36
C GLN A 85 -16.05 -35.96 -5.16
N GLU A 86 -16.08 -34.77 -4.52
CA GLU A 86 -15.74 -33.47 -5.12
C GLU A 86 -16.51 -33.15 -6.42
N ASP A 87 -17.67 -33.78 -6.65
CA ASP A 87 -18.52 -33.59 -7.82
C ASP A 87 -19.56 -32.46 -7.64
N PHE A 88 -19.82 -32.04 -6.42
CA PHE A 88 -20.66 -30.90 -6.11
C PHE A 88 -20.33 -30.27 -4.74
N ILE A 89 -20.80 -29.03 -4.53
CA ILE A 89 -20.67 -28.29 -3.28
C ILE A 89 -22.06 -27.77 -2.89
N LEU A 90 -22.48 -28.04 -1.66
CA LEU A 90 -23.68 -27.45 -1.07
C LEU A 90 -23.29 -26.21 -0.27
N VAL A 91 -23.99 -25.12 -0.54
CA VAL A 91 -23.81 -23.84 0.20
C VAL A 91 -25.15 -23.39 0.76
N SER A 92 -25.22 -23.19 2.06
CA SER A 92 -26.41 -22.68 2.74
C SER A 92 -26.13 -21.29 3.31
N PHE A 93 -26.97 -20.31 2.97
CA PHE A 93 -26.92 -18.95 3.50
C PHE A 93 -28.06 -18.72 4.48
N TYR A 94 -27.75 -18.05 5.56
CA TYR A 94 -28.72 -17.68 6.59
C TYR A 94 -28.67 -16.16 6.81
N GLU A 95 -29.76 -15.50 6.44
CA GLU A 95 -29.99 -14.08 6.73
C GLU A 95 -31.06 -13.98 7.80
N ASP A 96 -30.74 -13.92 9.11
CA ASP A 96 -31.78 -13.87 10.13
C ASP A 96 -31.55 -12.85 11.23
N LEU A 97 -32.65 -12.18 11.56
CA LEU A 97 -32.82 -11.33 12.75
C LEU A 97 -33.12 -12.14 14.03
N GLU A 98 -33.68 -13.37 13.92
CA GLU A 98 -34.01 -14.23 15.06
C GLU A 98 -32.81 -15.03 15.60
N PHE A 99 -31.70 -15.05 14.94
CA PHE A 99 -30.45 -15.66 15.44
C PHE A 99 -29.94 -15.07 16.75
N SER A 100 -30.51 -13.96 17.19
CA SER A 100 -30.26 -13.42 18.55
C SER A 100 -30.60 -14.40 19.68
N SER A 101 -31.52 -15.36 19.48
CA SER A 101 -31.88 -16.39 20.47
C SER A 101 -30.88 -17.56 20.49
N ARG A 102 -30.25 -17.89 19.39
CA ARG A 102 -29.20 -18.92 19.29
C ARG A 102 -27.79 -18.39 19.60
N ARG A 103 -27.65 -17.10 19.85
CA ARG A 103 -26.36 -16.45 20.22
C ARG A 103 -25.68 -17.13 21.42
N ASN A 104 -26.45 -17.77 22.30
CA ASN A 104 -25.93 -18.45 23.49
C ASN A 104 -25.43 -19.89 23.19
N GLU A 105 -25.81 -20.50 22.08
CA GLU A 105 -25.36 -21.83 21.66
C GLU A 105 -23.99 -21.76 20.94
N PHE A 106 -23.67 -20.63 20.35
CA PHE A 106 -22.40 -20.35 19.71
C PHE A 106 -21.63 -19.39 20.61
N ASN A 107 -20.44 -19.77 21.05
CA ASN A 107 -19.55 -18.95 21.86
C ASN A 107 -19.07 -17.69 21.11
N ILE A 108 -20.00 -16.82 20.71
CA ILE A 108 -19.63 -15.51 20.14
C ILE A 108 -18.98 -14.72 21.28
N PRO A 109 -17.71 -14.33 21.18
CA PRO A 109 -17.00 -13.67 22.25
C PRO A 109 -17.77 -12.43 22.70
N ASN A 110 -17.88 -12.24 24.03
CA ASN A 110 -18.42 -10.99 24.53
C ASN A 110 -17.47 -9.82 24.14
N ASN A 111 -17.95 -8.59 24.24
CA ASN A 111 -17.16 -7.41 23.84
C ASN A 111 -15.80 -7.28 24.56
N GLU A 112 -15.63 -7.87 25.75
CA GLU A 112 -14.38 -7.79 26.51
C GLU A 112 -13.34 -8.82 26.06
N ASP A 113 -13.75 -10.05 25.76
CA ASP A 113 -12.83 -11.08 25.25
C ASP A 113 -12.35 -10.72 23.84
N PHE A 114 -13.22 -10.14 23.05
CA PHE A 114 -12.93 -9.59 21.73
C PHE A 114 -11.88 -8.46 21.78
N LYS A 115 -12.01 -7.53 22.74
CA LYS A 115 -11.03 -6.45 22.94
C LYS A 115 -9.67 -6.98 23.33
N LYS A 116 -9.59 -8.05 24.12
CA LYS A 116 -8.30 -8.64 24.53
C LYS A 116 -7.50 -9.23 23.38
N ILE A 117 -8.16 -9.75 22.33
CA ILE A 117 -7.52 -10.39 21.19
C ILE A 117 -6.95 -9.35 20.22
N PHE A 118 -7.73 -8.31 19.92
CA PHE A 118 -7.43 -7.40 18.81
C PHE A 118 -7.00 -5.99 19.22
N ILE A 119 -7.19 -5.61 20.48
CA ILE A 119 -6.96 -4.25 20.96
C ILE A 119 -5.93 -4.26 22.09
N ASP A 120 -4.89 -3.44 21.98
CA ASP A 120 -3.86 -3.26 23.01
C ASP A 120 -4.31 -2.39 24.19
N LYS A 121 -3.42 -2.24 25.20
CA LYS A 121 -3.65 -1.40 26.38
C LYS A 121 -3.92 0.07 26.04
N ASN A 122 -3.49 0.53 24.86
CA ASN A 122 -3.70 1.89 24.35
C ASN A 122 -4.94 1.99 23.47
N ASN A 123 -5.79 0.95 23.47
CA ASN A 123 -7.03 0.88 22.71
C ASN A 123 -6.82 0.93 21.17
N LYS A 124 -5.72 0.34 20.67
CA LYS A 124 -5.35 0.26 19.26
C LYS A 124 -5.49 -1.17 18.77
N ILE A 125 -5.98 -1.35 17.53
CA ILE A 125 -6.00 -2.67 16.88
C ILE A 125 -4.55 -3.08 16.60
N THR A 126 -4.13 -4.21 17.17
CA THR A 126 -2.76 -4.74 17.04
C THR A 126 -2.61 -5.75 15.93
N LYS A 127 -3.72 -6.47 15.62
CA LYS A 127 -3.80 -7.44 14.53
C LYS A 127 -5.23 -7.50 14.01
N ASN A 128 -5.40 -7.86 12.75
CA ASN A 128 -6.72 -8.00 12.12
C ASN A 128 -7.19 -9.45 12.06
N VAL A 129 -6.32 -10.40 12.32
CA VAL A 129 -6.62 -11.84 12.32
C VAL A 129 -5.99 -12.52 13.52
N ASP A 130 -6.67 -13.50 14.05
CA ASP A 130 -6.20 -14.43 15.07
C ASP A 130 -6.51 -15.85 14.62
N VAL A 131 -5.51 -16.72 14.61
CA VAL A 131 -5.61 -18.10 14.13
C VAL A 131 -5.36 -19.06 15.28
N ASP A 132 -6.32 -19.93 15.53
CA ASP A 132 -6.22 -21.03 16.50
C ASP A 132 -6.57 -22.35 15.83
N TYR A 133 -6.29 -23.48 16.48
CA TYR A 133 -6.60 -24.80 15.92
C TYR A 133 -6.97 -25.81 17.01
N LYS A 134 -7.72 -26.82 16.59
CA LYS A 134 -8.13 -27.93 17.46
C LYS A 134 -7.97 -29.26 16.70
N ILE A 135 -7.17 -30.18 17.26
CA ILE A 135 -7.02 -31.52 16.73
C ILE A 135 -8.06 -32.46 17.40
N ASN A 136 -8.90 -33.08 16.61
CA ASN A 136 -9.84 -34.09 17.06
C ASN A 136 -9.34 -35.48 16.66
N LYS A 137 -8.73 -36.17 17.62
CA LYS A 137 -8.16 -37.51 17.38
C LYS A 137 -9.21 -38.59 17.10
N ASP A 138 -10.42 -38.44 17.65
CA ASP A 138 -11.48 -39.43 17.48
C ASP A 138 -12.09 -39.36 16.07
N ARG A 139 -12.23 -38.15 15.50
CA ARG A 139 -12.70 -37.90 14.15
C ARG A 139 -11.60 -37.90 13.10
N LYS A 140 -10.33 -37.91 13.51
CA LYS A 140 -9.14 -37.81 12.65
C LYS A 140 -9.13 -36.54 11.77
N ASN A 141 -9.61 -35.42 12.32
CA ASN A 141 -9.65 -34.14 11.63
C ASN A 141 -8.97 -33.03 12.43
N THR A 142 -8.68 -31.94 11.74
CA THR A 142 -8.17 -30.70 12.33
C THR A 142 -9.13 -29.58 12.04
N THR A 143 -9.58 -28.87 13.07
CA THR A 143 -10.39 -27.67 12.93
C THR A 143 -9.50 -26.44 13.06
N ILE A 144 -9.51 -25.56 12.04
CA ILE A 144 -8.83 -24.28 12.04
C ILE A 144 -9.87 -23.22 12.38
N LEU A 145 -9.57 -22.36 13.35
CA LEU A 145 -10.44 -21.29 13.83
C LEU A 145 -9.82 -19.94 13.52
N LEU A 146 -10.48 -19.16 12.69
CA LEU A 146 -10.05 -17.82 12.34
C LEU A 146 -10.99 -16.79 12.95
N LYS A 147 -10.43 -15.76 13.57
CA LYS A 147 -11.15 -14.59 14.07
C LYS A 147 -10.58 -13.36 13.38
N CYS A 148 -11.43 -12.58 12.72
CA CYS A 148 -10.97 -11.47 11.90
C CYS A 148 -11.78 -10.20 12.17
N VAL A 149 -11.16 -9.03 12.02
CA VAL A 149 -11.79 -7.73 12.21
C VAL A 149 -11.45 -6.76 11.10
N ASN A 150 -12.43 -5.95 10.70
CA ASN A 150 -12.27 -4.85 9.74
C ASN A 150 -11.59 -5.27 8.43
N ILE A 151 -11.92 -6.45 7.93
CA ILE A 151 -11.48 -6.99 6.66
C ILE A 151 -12.65 -6.96 5.70
N SER A 152 -12.43 -6.69 4.42
CA SER A 152 -13.49 -6.82 3.44
C SER A 152 -13.89 -8.28 3.30
N HIS A 153 -15.19 -8.54 3.14
CA HIS A 153 -15.69 -9.91 3.01
C HIS A 153 -15.05 -10.65 1.84
N ASN A 154 -14.88 -9.96 0.71
CA ASN A 154 -14.29 -10.51 -0.50
C ASN A 154 -12.83 -10.90 -0.28
N THR A 155 -12.02 -10.01 0.29
CA THR A 155 -10.61 -10.28 0.63
C THR A 155 -10.49 -11.48 1.57
N LEU A 156 -11.36 -11.56 2.58
CA LEU A 156 -11.33 -12.64 3.55
C LEU A 156 -11.61 -13.99 2.91
N ILE A 157 -12.69 -14.08 2.12
CA ILE A 157 -13.07 -15.31 1.42
C ILE A 157 -12.01 -15.71 0.39
N SER A 158 -11.51 -14.74 -0.40
CA SER A 158 -10.42 -14.98 -1.35
C SER A 158 -9.24 -15.64 -0.67
N ASN A 159 -8.74 -15.01 0.37
CA ASN A 159 -7.53 -15.47 1.05
C ASN A 159 -7.70 -16.82 1.77
N ILE A 160 -8.91 -17.10 2.27
CA ILE A 160 -9.21 -18.42 2.85
C ILE A 160 -9.12 -19.51 1.77
N PHE A 161 -9.77 -19.33 0.64
CA PHE A 161 -9.75 -20.34 -0.42
C PHE A 161 -8.36 -20.49 -1.05
N GLU A 162 -7.61 -19.42 -1.24
CA GLU A 162 -6.24 -19.48 -1.73
C GLU A 162 -5.30 -20.20 -0.77
N THR A 163 -5.44 -19.97 0.54
CA THR A 163 -4.64 -20.69 1.54
C THR A 163 -5.00 -22.18 1.56
N ILE A 164 -6.30 -22.53 1.48
CA ILE A 164 -6.76 -23.91 1.39
C ILE A 164 -6.17 -24.60 0.17
N GLU A 165 -6.21 -23.96 -1.00
CA GLU A 165 -5.69 -24.51 -2.26
C GLU A 165 -4.17 -24.67 -2.23
N ARG A 166 -3.44 -23.68 -1.70
CA ARG A 166 -1.97 -23.71 -1.59
C ARG A 166 -1.44 -24.85 -0.73
N HIS A 167 -2.14 -25.13 0.37
CA HIS A 167 -1.80 -26.24 1.27
C HIS A 167 -2.48 -27.56 0.89
N GLU A 168 -3.14 -27.62 -0.27
CA GLU A 168 -3.84 -28.80 -0.77
C GLU A 168 -4.76 -29.44 0.28
N LEU A 169 -5.44 -28.62 1.09
CA LEU A 169 -6.26 -29.09 2.21
C LEU A 169 -7.55 -29.75 1.71
N ASN A 170 -7.78 -30.97 2.14
CA ASN A 170 -9.04 -31.64 1.92
C ASN A 170 -10.06 -31.18 2.98
N ILE A 171 -11.02 -30.36 2.56
CA ILE A 171 -11.98 -29.69 3.45
C ILE A 171 -13.29 -30.45 3.51
N ASP A 172 -13.72 -30.81 4.72
CA ASP A 172 -15.04 -31.37 4.98
C ASP A 172 -16.11 -30.30 5.20
N TYR A 173 -15.72 -29.13 5.71
CA TYR A 173 -16.67 -28.11 6.14
C TYR A 173 -16.02 -26.75 6.34
N ILE A 174 -16.73 -25.68 5.94
CA ILE A 174 -16.40 -24.30 6.27
C ILE A 174 -17.67 -23.65 6.82
N GLU A 175 -17.56 -23.02 7.98
CA GLU A 175 -18.60 -22.17 8.56
C GLU A 175 -18.05 -20.77 8.79
N LEU A 176 -18.76 -19.75 8.34
CA LEU A 176 -18.40 -18.36 8.52
C LEU A 176 -19.55 -17.57 9.14
N TRP A 177 -19.20 -16.81 10.17
CA TRP A 177 -20.07 -15.84 10.82
C TRP A 177 -19.55 -14.44 10.61
N GLN A 178 -20.43 -13.54 10.16
CA GLN A 178 -20.16 -12.11 10.07
C GLN A 178 -21.09 -11.37 11.03
N VAL A 179 -20.53 -10.50 11.85
CA VAL A 179 -21.28 -9.60 12.73
C VAL A 179 -20.84 -8.17 12.48
N LYS A 180 -21.75 -7.31 12.04
CA LYS A 180 -21.51 -5.88 11.94
C LYS A 180 -21.68 -5.26 13.33
N LYS A 181 -20.62 -4.64 13.86
CA LYS A 181 -20.62 -3.98 15.16
C LYS A 181 -20.37 -2.49 14.99
N SER A 182 -21.18 -1.66 15.61
CA SER A 182 -20.98 -0.21 15.69
C SER A 182 -20.14 0.19 16.91
N ASP A 183 -19.04 -0.50 17.18
CA ASP A 183 -18.07 -0.01 18.18
C ASP A 183 -17.10 0.94 17.44
N LYS A 184 -16.67 2.04 18.06
CA LYS A 184 -15.88 3.14 17.46
C LYS A 184 -14.61 2.71 16.70
N LYS A 185 -14.21 1.41 16.76
CA LYS A 185 -12.97 0.89 16.19
C LYS A 185 -13.12 -0.40 15.40
N ILE A 186 -14.15 -1.17 15.62
CA ILE A 186 -14.41 -2.43 14.95
C ILE A 186 -15.79 -2.34 14.31
N ASP A 187 -15.78 -2.23 12.98
CA ASP A 187 -17.02 -2.14 12.20
C ASP A 187 -17.58 -3.51 11.86
N VAL A 188 -16.70 -4.48 11.58
CA VAL A 188 -17.07 -5.85 11.19
C VAL A 188 -16.19 -6.87 11.90
N TYR A 189 -16.80 -7.95 12.38
CA TYR A 189 -16.16 -9.11 12.97
C TYR A 189 -16.54 -10.37 12.21
N TYR A 190 -15.55 -11.24 11.98
CA TYR A 190 -15.75 -12.56 11.40
C TYR A 190 -15.21 -13.64 12.34
N GLU A 191 -15.95 -14.74 12.43
CA GLU A 191 -15.47 -15.99 13.00
C GLU A 191 -15.67 -17.10 11.96
N ILE A 192 -14.60 -17.83 11.67
CA ILE A 192 -14.59 -18.85 10.63
C ILE A 192 -14.03 -20.13 11.21
N SER A 193 -14.70 -21.23 10.94
CA SER A 193 -14.28 -22.58 11.28
C SER A 193 -14.08 -23.38 9.98
N ILE A 194 -12.88 -23.91 9.78
CA ILE A 194 -12.53 -24.75 8.63
C ILE A 194 -12.19 -26.13 9.18
N GLU A 195 -12.94 -27.15 8.76
CA GLU A 195 -12.69 -28.53 9.17
C GLU A 195 -11.96 -29.29 8.07
N VAL A 196 -10.72 -29.66 8.35
CA VAL A 196 -9.83 -30.38 7.43
C VAL A 196 -9.93 -31.87 7.73
N ASN A 197 -10.17 -32.70 6.70
CA ASN A 197 -10.29 -34.15 6.79
C ASN A 197 -8.91 -34.83 6.93
N ALA A 198 -8.10 -34.35 7.86
CA ALA A 198 -6.80 -34.92 8.21
C ALA A 198 -6.36 -34.45 9.59
N ILE A 199 -5.49 -35.20 10.25
CA ILE A 199 -4.69 -34.71 11.36
C ILE A 199 -3.46 -34.05 10.77
N LEU A 200 -3.41 -32.72 10.77
CA LEU A 200 -2.29 -31.97 10.22
C LEU A 200 -1.05 -32.04 11.15
N PRO A 201 0.16 -32.19 10.61
CA PRO A 201 1.39 -32.05 11.33
C PRO A 201 1.57 -30.65 11.95
N GLU A 202 2.33 -30.51 13.00
CA GLU A 202 2.49 -29.25 13.74
C GLU A 202 3.19 -28.16 12.88
N ASP A 203 4.16 -28.55 12.07
CA ASP A 203 4.85 -27.68 11.12
C ASP A 203 3.92 -27.15 10.01
N GLU A 204 3.01 -27.98 9.51
CA GLU A 204 1.99 -27.58 8.55
C GLU A 204 0.97 -26.65 9.18
N ILE A 205 0.53 -26.89 10.43
CA ILE A 205 -0.35 -25.99 11.17
C ILE A 205 0.32 -24.63 11.39
N LEU A 206 1.61 -24.59 11.72
CA LEU A 206 2.36 -23.34 11.87
C LEU A 206 2.46 -22.58 10.54
N SER A 207 2.73 -23.28 9.45
CA SER A 207 2.76 -22.70 8.11
C SER A 207 1.40 -22.12 7.70
N LEU A 208 0.32 -22.86 7.94
CA LEU A 208 -1.06 -22.39 7.71
C LEU A 208 -1.39 -21.16 8.54
N LYS A 209 -1.01 -21.15 9.80
CA LYS A 209 -1.21 -20.01 10.70
C LYS A 209 -0.49 -18.77 10.16
N ASP A 210 0.77 -18.91 9.80
CA ASP A 210 1.57 -17.84 9.21
C ASP A 210 0.94 -17.31 7.91
N ASP A 211 0.43 -18.19 7.05
CA ASP A 211 -0.20 -17.81 5.81
C ASP A 211 -1.54 -17.11 6.04
N PHE A 212 -2.41 -17.62 6.88
CA PHE A 212 -3.65 -16.92 7.24
C PHE A 212 -3.38 -15.57 7.90
N GLU A 213 -2.42 -15.45 8.80
CA GLU A 213 -2.04 -14.18 9.41
C GLU A 213 -1.47 -13.20 8.38
N ARG A 214 -0.70 -13.68 7.40
CA ARG A 214 -0.14 -12.87 6.30
C ARG A 214 -1.21 -12.39 5.32
N TYR A 215 -2.00 -13.30 4.79
CA TYR A 215 -2.95 -13.00 3.70
C TYR A 215 -4.19 -12.26 4.17
N ILE A 216 -4.70 -12.58 5.36
CA ILE A 216 -5.88 -11.91 5.91
C ILE A 216 -5.53 -10.53 6.47
N GLN A 217 -4.29 -10.27 6.88
CA GLN A 217 -3.85 -8.93 7.29
C GLN A 217 -3.68 -7.95 6.12
N CYS A 218 -3.67 -8.43 4.88
CA CYS A 218 -3.57 -7.60 3.68
C CYS A 218 -4.86 -6.80 3.45
N TYR A 219 -5.09 -5.78 4.27
CA TYR A 219 -6.06 -4.74 3.96
C TYR A 219 -5.47 -3.84 2.89
N ILE A 220 -5.94 -3.99 1.64
CA ILE A 220 -5.62 -3.03 0.59
C ILE A 220 -6.24 -1.69 1.01
N LYS A 221 -5.42 -0.82 1.56
CA LYS A 221 -5.81 0.58 1.71
C LYS A 221 -6.06 1.09 0.30
N PRO A 222 -7.29 1.54 -0.04
CA PRO A 222 -7.55 2.05 -1.37
C PRO A 222 -6.56 3.16 -1.68
N MET A 223 -5.75 2.95 -2.71
CA MET A 223 -4.73 3.88 -3.18
C MET A 223 -5.18 4.43 -4.53
N SER A 224 -4.83 5.68 -4.79
CA SER A 224 -4.98 6.29 -6.10
C SER A 224 -3.78 5.94 -6.98
N ILE A 225 -3.96 5.89 -8.30
CA ILE A 225 -2.84 5.81 -9.24
C ILE A 225 -1.82 6.94 -9.01
N PHE A 226 -2.25 8.07 -8.46
CA PHE A 226 -1.41 9.21 -8.13
C PHE A 226 -0.59 9.04 -6.84
N ASP A 227 -0.86 8.01 -6.05
CA ASP A 227 0.00 7.61 -4.92
C ASP A 227 1.22 6.81 -5.40
N LEU A 228 1.14 6.22 -6.61
CA LEU A 228 2.19 5.39 -7.23
C LEU A 228 2.94 6.13 -8.36
N VAL A 229 2.21 6.93 -9.15
CA VAL A 229 2.78 7.90 -10.08
C VAL A 229 2.58 9.27 -9.44
N GLY A 230 3.45 9.61 -8.50
CA GLY A 230 3.36 10.78 -7.66
C GLY A 230 4.00 10.57 -6.28
N PRO A 231 4.01 11.62 -5.46
CA PRO A 231 3.68 13.02 -5.81
C PRO A 231 4.75 13.71 -6.65
N ALA A 232 4.38 14.88 -7.23
CA ALA A 232 5.38 15.86 -7.64
C ALA A 232 6.11 16.37 -6.39
N MET A 233 7.44 16.35 -6.39
CA MET A 233 8.21 16.70 -5.20
C MET A 233 9.63 17.17 -5.51
N VAL A 234 10.17 17.94 -4.59
CA VAL A 234 11.61 18.20 -4.55
C VAL A 234 12.31 17.00 -3.93
N GLY A 235 13.35 16.47 -4.61
CA GLY A 235 14.14 15.33 -4.10
C GLY A 235 14.93 15.66 -2.80
N PRO A 236 15.66 14.68 -2.28
CA PRO A 236 15.96 13.38 -2.88
C PRO A 236 15.13 12.19 -2.39
N SER A 237 14.26 12.33 -1.39
CA SER A 237 13.58 11.19 -0.76
C SER A 237 12.08 11.42 -0.56
N SER A 238 11.23 10.49 -0.98
CA SER A 238 9.79 10.60 -0.74
C SER A 238 9.44 10.59 0.76
N SER A 239 10.05 9.73 1.56
CA SER A 239 9.79 9.69 3.01
C SER A 239 10.46 10.85 3.76
N HIS A 240 11.75 11.12 3.48
CA HIS A 240 12.55 12.08 4.22
C HIS A 240 12.38 13.54 3.75
N THR A 241 11.98 13.77 2.51
CA THR A 241 11.76 15.13 1.99
C THR A 241 10.28 15.44 1.86
N ALA A 242 9.53 14.72 0.99
CA ALA A 242 8.11 15.00 0.81
C ALA A 242 7.30 14.69 2.07
N GLY A 243 7.55 13.55 2.74
CA GLY A 243 6.91 13.23 4.02
C GLY A 243 7.20 14.25 5.10
N ALA A 244 8.45 14.68 5.26
CA ALA A 244 8.81 15.72 6.21
C ALA A 244 8.12 17.05 5.90
N ASN A 245 8.06 17.46 4.63
CA ASN A 245 7.35 18.67 4.23
C ASN A 245 5.87 18.60 4.59
N ARG A 246 5.21 17.46 4.32
CA ARG A 246 3.79 17.26 4.67
C ARG A 246 3.53 17.28 6.17
N ILE A 247 4.43 16.69 6.99
CA ILE A 247 4.36 16.84 8.46
C ILE A 247 4.42 18.32 8.83
N GLY A 248 5.33 19.09 8.24
CA GLY A 248 5.43 20.53 8.46
C GLY A 248 4.17 21.29 8.07
N GLN A 249 3.54 20.94 6.94
CA GLN A 249 2.27 21.56 6.49
C GLN A 249 1.11 21.26 7.45
N ILE A 250 0.97 20.01 7.91
CA ILE A 250 -0.09 19.64 8.88
C ILE A 250 0.16 20.36 10.20
N ALA A 251 1.40 20.35 10.70
CA ALA A 251 1.76 21.06 11.92
C ALA A 251 1.46 22.57 11.81
N ARG A 252 1.78 23.18 10.65
CA ARG A 252 1.39 24.58 10.38
C ARG A 252 -0.11 24.80 10.48
N ASN A 253 -0.89 23.91 9.88
CA ASN A 253 -2.36 24.03 9.89
C ASN A 253 -2.92 23.93 11.32
N ILE A 254 -2.35 23.03 12.15
CA ILE A 254 -2.69 22.93 13.59
C ILE A 254 -2.32 24.23 14.31
N ILE A 255 -1.10 24.73 14.13
CA ILE A 255 -0.63 25.98 14.73
C ILE A 255 -1.52 27.16 14.34
N CYS A 256 -1.88 27.28 13.05
CA CYS A 256 -2.82 28.30 12.58
C CYS A 256 -4.22 28.15 13.18
N ALA A 257 -4.68 26.92 13.45
CA ALA A 257 -5.96 26.69 14.13
C ALA A 257 -5.90 27.11 15.61
N VAL A 258 -4.79 26.82 16.31
CA VAL A 258 -4.52 27.29 17.68
C VAL A 258 -4.49 28.82 17.73
N GLU A 259 -3.81 29.45 16.78
CA GLU A 259 -3.79 30.92 16.68
C GLU A 259 -5.20 31.52 16.48
N LYS A 260 -6.03 30.88 15.64
CA LYS A 260 -7.43 31.30 15.43
C LYS A 260 -8.31 31.08 16.66
N SER A 261 -7.97 30.15 17.56
CA SER A 261 -8.65 29.98 18.85
C SER A 261 -8.28 31.04 19.90
N GLY A 262 -7.40 31.99 19.55
CA GLY A 262 -7.06 33.13 20.38
C GLY A 262 -5.79 32.96 21.22
N GLU A 263 -4.84 32.13 20.76
CA GLU A 263 -3.52 31.99 21.33
C GLU A 263 -2.47 32.67 20.45
N LYS A 264 -1.48 33.33 21.06
CA LYS A 264 -0.38 33.95 20.33
C LYS A 264 0.81 33.02 20.28
N ILE A 265 1.27 32.69 19.07
CA ILE A 265 2.42 31.81 18.88
C ILE A 265 3.72 32.60 19.13
N GLU A 266 4.55 32.16 20.08
CA GLU A 266 5.79 32.80 20.45
C GLU A 266 7.01 32.15 19.80
N THR A 267 7.16 30.83 19.96
CA THR A 267 8.32 30.08 19.47
C THR A 267 7.93 28.78 18.83
N VAL A 268 8.75 28.29 17.88
CA VAL A 268 8.67 26.98 17.31
C VAL A 268 10.05 26.32 17.34
N GLU A 269 10.08 25.05 17.70
CA GLU A 269 11.26 24.19 17.68
C GLU A 269 10.90 22.85 17.03
N VAL A 270 11.84 22.21 16.35
CA VAL A 270 11.64 20.92 15.72
C VAL A 270 12.65 19.92 16.24
N LYS A 271 12.19 18.74 16.70
CA LYS A 271 13.05 17.64 17.09
C LYS A 271 12.96 16.51 16.07
N LEU A 272 14.09 16.01 15.60
CA LEU A 272 14.23 14.93 14.64
C LEU A 272 14.60 13.64 15.37
N ILE A 273 13.85 12.57 15.14
CA ILE A 273 13.94 11.29 15.87
C ILE A 273 14.10 10.15 14.88
N GLY A 274 14.80 9.07 15.27
CA GLY A 274 15.03 7.90 14.45
C GLY A 274 15.80 8.23 13.16
N SER A 275 15.34 7.73 12.02
CA SER A 275 16.01 7.95 10.73
C SER A 275 16.03 9.41 10.30
N PHE A 276 15.04 10.21 10.66
CA PHE A 276 15.08 11.66 10.42
C PHE A 276 16.26 12.34 11.12
N ARG A 277 16.64 11.87 12.32
CA ARG A 277 17.84 12.31 13.05
C ARG A 277 19.12 11.88 12.35
N ASP A 278 19.17 10.62 11.92
CA ASP A 278 20.43 9.97 11.51
C ASP A 278 20.79 10.28 10.05
N THR A 279 19.82 10.32 9.15
CA THR A 279 20.04 10.53 7.71
C THR A 279 19.37 11.80 7.17
N GLY A 280 18.50 12.43 7.95
CA GLY A 280 17.62 13.51 7.49
C GLY A 280 18.34 14.76 6.98
N VAL A 281 19.53 15.10 7.48
CA VAL A 281 20.30 16.27 7.01
C VAL A 281 20.65 16.09 5.52
N GLY A 282 21.11 14.91 5.13
CA GLY A 282 21.43 14.60 3.74
C GLY A 282 20.24 14.57 2.82
N HIS A 283 19.10 14.15 3.34
CA HIS A 283 17.83 14.14 2.62
C HIS A 283 17.06 15.46 2.70
N LYS A 284 17.68 16.53 3.21
CA LYS A 284 17.04 17.84 3.39
C LYS A 284 15.78 17.82 4.28
N THR A 285 15.62 16.79 5.13
CA THR A 285 14.47 16.64 6.04
C THR A 285 14.20 17.90 6.88
N PRO A 286 15.22 18.52 7.54
CA PRO A 286 15.00 19.76 8.28
C PRO A 286 14.41 20.85 7.40
N SER A 287 15.07 21.14 6.27
CA SER A 287 14.62 22.20 5.34
C SER A 287 13.25 21.92 4.75
N ALA A 288 12.94 20.68 4.40
CA ALA A 288 11.63 20.28 3.89
C ALA A 288 10.52 20.49 4.93
N LEU A 289 10.76 20.06 6.18
CA LEU A 289 9.83 20.25 7.29
C LEU A 289 9.63 21.72 7.60
N GLY A 290 10.72 22.51 7.68
CA GLY A 290 10.66 23.95 7.85
C GLY A 290 9.95 24.65 6.70
N GLY A 291 10.16 24.21 5.44
CA GLY A 291 9.44 24.70 4.27
C GLY A 291 7.93 24.44 4.39
N GLY A 292 7.53 23.26 4.87
CA GLY A 292 6.13 22.95 5.18
C GLY A 292 5.55 23.85 6.27
N LEU A 293 6.31 24.13 7.33
CA LEU A 293 5.93 25.09 8.36
C LEU A 293 5.79 26.52 7.80
N CYS A 294 6.55 26.88 6.77
CA CYS A 294 6.40 28.14 6.04
C CYS A 294 5.22 28.15 5.05
N GLY A 295 4.58 27.00 4.81
CA GLY A 295 3.43 26.84 3.91
C GLY A 295 3.79 26.50 2.46
N TYR A 296 5.02 26.09 2.19
CA TYR A 296 5.42 25.59 0.86
C TYR A 296 5.01 24.14 0.69
N VAL A 297 4.55 23.79 -0.51
CA VAL A 297 4.14 22.44 -0.90
C VAL A 297 5.34 21.59 -1.36
N THR A 298 5.13 20.29 -1.51
CA THR A 298 6.19 19.29 -1.77
C THR A 298 6.99 19.54 -3.04
N ASP A 299 6.40 20.13 -4.06
CA ASP A 299 7.01 20.41 -5.38
C ASP A 299 7.50 21.86 -5.56
N ASP A 300 7.33 22.69 -4.52
CA ASP A 300 7.87 24.06 -4.54
C ASP A 300 9.37 24.06 -4.23
N PRO A 301 10.26 24.38 -5.21
CA PRO A 301 11.70 24.34 -4.99
C PRO A 301 12.18 25.32 -3.92
N ARG A 302 11.41 26.37 -3.63
CA ARG A 302 11.71 27.35 -2.58
C ARG A 302 11.61 26.79 -1.17
N MET A 303 10.94 25.62 -0.98
CA MET A 303 10.76 25.02 0.33
C MET A 303 12.09 24.71 1.05
N ILE A 304 13.12 24.31 0.28
CA ILE A 304 14.43 23.96 0.83
C ILE A 304 15.15 25.21 1.36
N GLU A 305 15.08 26.31 0.62
CA GLU A 305 15.67 27.60 1.03
C GLU A 305 14.87 28.23 2.17
N ALA A 306 13.56 28.28 2.06
CA ALA A 306 12.67 28.85 3.08
C ALA A 306 12.76 28.10 4.42
N GLY A 307 12.90 26.77 4.38
CA GLY A 307 13.06 25.93 5.56
C GLY A 307 14.48 25.79 6.07
N ASN A 308 15.45 26.47 5.46
CA ASN A 308 16.83 26.45 5.92
C ASN A 308 16.95 27.04 7.34
N PRO A 309 17.73 26.41 8.26
CA PRO A 309 17.88 26.86 9.63
C PRO A 309 18.29 28.33 9.76
N GLU A 310 19.26 28.79 8.95
CA GLU A 310 19.72 30.19 9.00
C GLU A 310 18.60 31.16 8.60
N SER A 311 17.84 30.83 7.56
CA SER A 311 16.68 31.60 7.11
C SER A 311 15.61 31.67 8.20
N LEU A 312 15.25 30.53 8.80
CA LEU A 312 14.20 30.47 9.83
C LEU A 312 14.62 31.14 11.14
N CYS A 313 15.88 30.98 11.61
CA CYS A 313 16.38 31.65 12.81
C CYS A 313 16.43 33.16 12.64
N LYS A 314 16.74 33.64 11.42
CA LYS A 314 16.80 35.08 11.11
C LYS A 314 15.42 35.70 10.96
N ASN A 315 14.51 35.07 10.25
CA ASN A 315 13.24 35.64 9.80
C ASN A 315 12.04 35.22 10.67
N GLY A 316 12.18 34.16 11.48
CA GLY A 316 11.07 33.48 12.14
C GLY A 316 10.15 32.76 11.15
N ILE A 317 9.08 32.16 11.68
CA ILE A 317 8.04 31.48 10.89
C ILE A 317 6.75 32.32 10.95
N LYS A 318 6.29 32.80 9.80
CA LYS A 318 5.04 33.54 9.68
C LYS A 318 3.84 32.64 9.65
N PHE A 319 2.94 32.77 10.61
CA PHE A 319 1.61 32.19 10.65
C PHE A 319 0.54 33.20 10.20
N THR A 320 -0.72 33.00 10.58
CA THR A 320 -1.82 33.87 10.15
C THR A 320 -1.68 35.29 10.72
N ASN A 321 -1.48 35.42 12.04
CA ASN A 321 -1.46 36.68 12.78
C ASN A 321 -0.16 36.96 13.51
N SER A 322 0.75 35.97 13.57
CA SER A 322 2.01 36.07 14.32
C SER A 322 3.23 35.69 13.48
N ILE A 323 4.40 36.15 13.94
CA ILE A 323 5.71 35.67 13.50
C ILE A 323 6.36 35.03 14.71
N ALA A 324 6.45 33.70 14.72
CA ALA A 324 7.08 32.96 15.81
C ALA A 324 8.60 32.90 15.61
N LYS A 325 9.34 33.03 16.71
CA LYS A 325 10.79 32.82 16.70
C LYS A 325 11.07 31.31 16.47
N PHE A 326 11.94 31.00 15.54
CA PHE A 326 12.40 29.63 15.33
C PHE A 326 13.61 29.32 16.21
N ASN A 327 13.50 28.29 17.09
CA ASN A 327 14.54 27.90 18.05
C ASN A 327 15.47 26.79 17.53
N GLY A 328 15.37 26.48 16.24
CA GLY A 328 16.24 25.53 15.56
C GLY A 328 15.72 24.10 15.51
N TYR A 329 16.55 23.25 14.90
CA TYR A 329 16.35 21.80 14.84
C TYR A 329 17.15 21.13 15.96
N LYS A 330 16.53 20.19 16.67
CA LYS A 330 17.15 19.42 17.75
C LYS A 330 17.32 17.96 17.33
N LYS A 331 18.38 17.37 17.80
CA LYS A 331 18.65 15.94 17.64
C LYS A 331 17.93 15.17 18.75
N GLY A 332 17.07 14.23 18.40
CA GLY A 332 16.43 13.32 19.35
C GLY A 332 17.43 12.39 20.03
N SER A 333 17.10 11.90 21.20
CA SER A 333 17.87 10.98 22.01
C SER A 333 17.44 9.52 21.80
N ALA A 334 18.18 8.58 22.40
CA ALA A 334 17.76 7.18 22.47
C ALA A 334 16.46 6.97 23.29
N GLU A 335 16.21 7.86 24.27
CA GLU A 335 14.96 7.84 25.04
C GLU A 335 13.76 8.26 24.17
N ASP A 336 13.97 9.22 23.24
CA ASP A 336 12.95 9.58 22.26
C ASP A 336 12.67 8.42 21.31
N ASP A 337 13.67 7.67 20.85
CA ASP A 337 13.50 6.47 20.05
C ASP A 337 12.68 5.40 20.79
N ALA A 338 13.00 5.17 22.09
CA ALA A 338 12.29 4.21 22.93
C ALA A 338 10.83 4.61 23.17
N ARG A 339 10.53 5.92 23.25
CA ARG A 339 9.16 6.43 23.41
C ARG A 339 8.23 6.03 22.29
N TYR A 340 8.76 5.89 21.08
CA TYR A 340 7.98 5.59 19.87
C TYR A 340 8.29 4.21 19.29
N ALA A 341 8.99 3.33 20.01
CA ALA A 341 9.40 2.01 19.52
C ALA A 341 8.21 1.13 19.12
N ASP A 342 7.08 1.24 19.83
CA ASP A 342 5.83 0.52 19.55
C ASP A 342 5.10 1.04 18.30
N GLN A 343 5.48 2.22 17.78
CA GLN A 343 4.87 2.81 16.58
C GLN A 343 5.40 2.23 15.26
N LYS A 344 6.38 1.32 15.33
CA LYS A 344 6.98 0.62 14.17
C LYS A 344 7.37 1.58 13.02
N ASN A 345 7.84 2.77 13.33
CA ASN A 345 8.27 3.76 12.35
C ASN A 345 9.53 4.49 12.84
N ALA A 346 10.47 4.69 11.92
CA ALA A 346 11.75 5.34 12.21
C ALA A 346 11.81 6.82 11.75
N ASN A 347 10.82 7.31 11.00
CA ASN A 347 10.83 8.64 10.38
C ASN A 347 9.93 9.59 11.18
N ILE A 348 10.43 10.16 12.27
CA ILE A 348 9.60 10.89 13.24
C ILE A 348 10.09 12.33 13.43
N ALA A 349 9.14 13.27 13.48
CA ALA A 349 9.40 14.65 13.85
C ALA A 349 8.42 15.13 14.91
N GLU A 350 8.94 15.75 15.98
CA GLU A 350 8.17 16.55 16.94
C GLU A 350 8.29 18.04 16.58
N VAL A 351 7.16 18.68 16.32
CA VAL A 351 7.06 20.13 16.18
C VAL A 351 6.53 20.69 17.50
N ILE A 352 7.41 21.31 18.26
CA ILE A 352 7.12 21.88 19.58
C ILE A 352 6.91 23.38 19.41
N PHE A 353 5.79 23.90 19.86
CA PHE A 353 5.52 25.33 19.81
C PHE A 353 4.97 25.84 21.13
N LYS A 354 5.40 27.06 21.46
CA LYS A 354 5.00 27.74 22.67
C LYS A 354 4.04 28.88 22.32
N THR A 355 2.97 28.98 23.09
CA THR A 355 2.02 30.10 23.05
C THR A 355 2.06 30.90 24.34
N ASP A 356 1.33 32.02 24.38
CA ASP A 356 1.09 32.81 25.61
C ASP A 356 0.28 32.05 26.66
N LYS A 357 -0.35 30.89 26.29
CA LYS A 357 -1.13 30.06 27.22
C LYS A 357 -0.48 28.71 27.58
N GLY A 358 0.49 28.25 26.83
CA GLY A 358 1.15 26.96 27.10
C GLY A 358 2.10 26.47 26.03
N ASN A 359 2.58 25.24 26.23
CA ASN A 359 3.41 24.54 25.28
C ASN A 359 2.59 23.45 24.62
N HIS A 360 2.79 23.28 23.33
CA HIS A 360 2.12 22.27 22.49
C HIS A 360 3.14 21.44 21.72
N CYS A 361 2.80 20.21 21.43
CA CYS A 361 3.64 19.29 20.65
C CYS A 361 2.82 18.51 19.63
N VAL A 362 3.24 18.58 18.36
CA VAL A 362 2.71 17.80 17.25
C VAL A 362 3.74 16.75 16.86
N THR A 363 3.41 15.45 16.93
CA THR A 363 4.31 14.38 16.52
C THR A 363 3.82 13.74 15.24
N GLY A 364 4.63 13.88 14.19
CA GLY A 364 4.35 13.36 12.86
C GLY A 364 5.27 12.20 12.47
N PHE A 365 4.71 11.26 11.72
CA PHE A 365 5.34 10.04 11.21
C PHE A 365 5.27 10.04 9.69
N SER A 366 6.40 9.87 9.02
CA SER A 366 6.40 9.61 7.58
C SER A 366 6.35 8.09 7.36
N ILE A 367 5.27 7.59 6.77
CA ILE A 367 4.92 6.18 6.65
C ILE A 367 5.25 5.57 5.28
N GLY A 368 6.03 6.27 4.44
CA GLY A 368 6.46 5.80 3.11
C GLY A 368 5.74 6.51 1.96
N ALA A 369 6.35 6.50 0.77
CA ALA A 369 5.86 7.12 -0.47
C ALA A 369 5.40 8.60 -0.31
N GLY A 370 5.96 9.32 0.67
CA GLY A 370 5.54 10.67 1.01
C GLY A 370 4.26 10.76 1.85
N ASN A 371 3.64 9.66 2.22
CA ASN A 371 2.48 9.64 3.11
C ASN A 371 2.89 9.88 4.55
N VAL A 372 2.00 10.50 5.33
CA VAL A 372 2.29 10.90 6.70
C VAL A 372 1.07 10.71 7.61
N GLU A 373 1.34 10.58 8.90
CA GLU A 373 0.33 10.55 9.96
C GLU A 373 0.79 11.41 11.13
N ILE A 374 -0.07 12.28 11.64
CA ILE A 374 0.09 12.87 12.96
C ILE A 374 -0.68 11.98 13.93
N ARG A 375 0.02 11.38 14.88
CA ARG A 375 -0.57 10.47 15.87
C ARG A 375 -0.69 11.08 17.25
N PHE A 376 0.07 12.16 17.52
CA PHE A 376 0.06 12.84 18.81
C PHE A 376 -0.07 14.36 18.61
N TYR A 377 -0.97 14.97 19.37
CA TYR A 377 -1.06 16.41 19.62
C TYR A 377 -1.40 16.61 21.09
N ASP A 378 -0.41 17.04 21.88
CA ASP A 378 -0.49 17.16 23.35
C ASP A 378 -0.98 15.87 24.05
N GLY A 379 -0.74 14.75 23.44
CA GLY A 379 -1.21 13.41 23.80
C GLY A 379 -1.58 12.61 22.57
N MET A 380 -1.92 11.35 22.74
CA MET A 380 -2.31 10.47 21.63
C MET A 380 -3.68 10.88 21.07
N LEU A 381 -3.77 11.01 19.73
CA LEU A 381 -5.02 11.27 19.04
C LEU A 381 -5.88 10.00 18.95
N ASP A 382 -7.19 10.15 18.97
CA ASP A 382 -8.15 9.07 18.77
C ASP A 382 -8.10 8.48 17.35
N PHE A 383 -7.56 9.24 16.39
CA PHE A 383 -7.35 8.82 14.99
C PHE A 383 -6.09 9.49 14.43
N ALA A 384 -5.45 8.83 13.48
CA ALA A 384 -4.29 9.40 12.80
C ALA A 384 -4.74 10.51 11.83
N LEU A 385 -4.09 11.68 11.92
CA LEU A 385 -4.34 12.82 11.04
C LEU A 385 -3.34 12.76 9.87
N ASP A 386 -3.83 12.46 8.68
CA ASP A 386 -3.03 12.25 7.47
C ASP A 386 -3.12 13.40 6.45
N GLY A 387 -3.88 14.44 6.76
CA GLY A 387 -4.11 15.58 5.85
C GLY A 387 -5.19 15.34 4.78
N LYS A 388 -5.84 14.18 4.80
CA LYS A 388 -6.89 13.81 3.83
C LYS A 388 -8.31 14.12 4.34
N ILE A 389 -8.50 14.17 5.65
CA ILE A 389 -9.79 14.35 6.31
C ILE A 389 -9.91 15.78 6.84
N ASP A 390 -11.08 16.42 6.62
CA ASP A 390 -11.39 17.71 7.23
C ASP A 390 -11.49 17.57 8.74
N THR A 391 -10.68 18.35 9.46
CA THR A 391 -10.63 18.35 10.92
C THR A 391 -10.74 19.77 11.47
N VAL A 392 -11.15 19.86 12.72
CA VAL A 392 -11.33 21.13 13.45
C VAL A 392 -10.61 21.04 14.80
N LEU A 393 -10.20 22.20 15.33
CA LEU A 393 -9.74 22.33 16.69
C LEU A 393 -10.91 22.74 17.59
N ASN A 394 -11.30 21.90 18.54
CA ASN A 394 -12.36 22.11 19.49
C ASN A 394 -11.85 21.99 20.92
N ASN A 395 -11.84 23.09 21.67
CA ASN A 395 -11.35 23.12 23.06
C ASN A 395 -9.98 22.41 23.25
N GLY A 396 -9.03 22.68 22.36
CA GLY A 396 -7.69 22.08 22.39
C GLY A 396 -7.62 20.63 21.90
N LYS A 397 -8.71 20.04 21.39
CA LYS A 397 -8.72 18.68 20.81
C LYS A 397 -8.97 18.73 19.32
N ILE A 398 -8.30 17.83 18.59
CA ILE A 398 -8.52 17.66 17.15
C ILE A 398 -9.67 16.66 16.96
N GLU A 399 -10.71 17.09 16.22
CA GLU A 399 -11.90 16.31 15.93
C GLU A 399 -12.17 16.29 14.41
N LYS A 400 -12.84 15.24 13.91
CA LYS A 400 -13.34 15.21 12.53
C LYS A 400 -14.40 16.30 12.35
N CYS A 401 -14.34 17.03 11.23
CA CYS A 401 -15.31 18.08 10.93
C CYS A 401 -16.70 17.46 10.66
N ASN A 402 -17.71 17.99 11.32
CA ASN A 402 -19.12 17.66 11.09
C ASN A 402 -19.96 18.94 11.04
N ASN A 403 -21.26 18.81 10.73
CA ASN A 403 -22.15 19.97 10.62
C ASN A 403 -22.29 20.78 11.92
N LYS A 404 -22.09 20.17 13.10
CA LYS A 404 -22.21 20.83 14.41
C LYS A 404 -20.99 21.69 14.75
N ASN A 405 -19.81 21.30 14.26
CA ASN A 405 -18.53 21.96 14.55
C ASN A 405 -17.91 22.67 13.33
N SER A 406 -18.68 22.90 12.27
CA SER A 406 -18.21 23.51 11.01
C SER A 406 -17.66 24.94 11.17
N ASN A 407 -18.04 25.66 12.24
CA ASN A 407 -17.61 27.03 12.51
C ASN A 407 -16.30 27.11 13.36
N LEU A 408 -15.80 25.97 13.84
CA LEU A 408 -14.55 25.91 14.62
C LEU A 408 -13.32 26.13 13.73
N PRO A 409 -12.17 26.51 14.30
CA PRO A 409 -10.93 26.64 13.54
C PRO A 409 -10.58 25.37 12.79
N LYS A 410 -10.57 25.41 11.47
CA LYS A 410 -10.32 24.27 10.61
C LYS A 410 -8.81 24.03 10.44
N ILE A 411 -8.42 22.76 10.51
CA ILE A 411 -7.13 22.27 10.05
C ILE A 411 -7.35 21.86 8.59
N ALA A 412 -6.87 22.70 7.66
CA ALA A 412 -7.13 22.51 6.23
C ALA A 412 -6.54 21.19 5.69
N LYS A 413 -7.22 20.59 4.73
CA LYS A 413 -6.69 19.47 3.96
C LYS A 413 -5.41 19.89 3.23
N ILE A 414 -4.41 19.01 3.22
CA ILE A 414 -3.19 19.18 2.43
C ILE A 414 -3.38 18.61 1.03
N TYR A 415 -4.17 17.55 0.93
CA TYR A 415 -4.52 16.90 -0.32
C TYR A 415 -5.93 17.32 -0.75
N ASN A 416 -6.12 17.64 -2.04
CA ASN A 416 -7.44 17.84 -2.64
C ASN A 416 -8.20 16.50 -2.83
N GLU A 417 -8.11 15.62 -1.87
CA GLU A 417 -8.83 14.35 -1.92
C GLU A 417 -10.17 14.56 -1.21
N ASN A 418 -11.24 14.44 -1.96
CA ASN A 418 -12.57 14.33 -1.40
C ASN A 418 -12.60 12.99 -0.64
N SER A 419 -12.72 13.06 0.68
CA SER A 419 -12.95 11.87 1.48
C SER A 419 -14.28 11.26 1.05
N ALA A 420 -14.25 10.18 0.28
CA ALA A 420 -15.42 9.32 0.19
C ALA A 420 -15.71 8.83 1.62
N SER A 421 -16.92 9.03 2.07
CA SER A 421 -17.39 8.56 3.38
C SER A 421 -17.39 7.02 3.46
N GLU A 422 -17.31 6.35 2.32
CA GLU A 422 -17.12 4.91 2.15
C GLU A 422 -16.15 4.71 1.00
N LEU A 423 -15.00 4.09 1.26
CA LEU A 423 -14.04 3.75 0.22
C LEU A 423 -14.66 2.66 -0.65
N PRO A 424 -14.69 2.82 -1.98
CA PRO A 424 -15.25 1.81 -2.86
C PRO A 424 -14.44 0.52 -2.71
N MET A 425 -15.14 -0.60 -2.49
CA MET A 425 -14.51 -1.91 -2.58
C MET A 425 -14.04 -2.13 -4.01
N MET A 426 -12.77 -2.51 -4.16
CA MET A 426 -12.24 -2.93 -5.45
C MET A 426 -12.89 -4.25 -5.85
N PRO A 427 -13.31 -4.44 -7.11
CA PRO A 427 -13.89 -5.70 -7.56
C PRO A 427 -12.87 -6.83 -7.72
N PHE A 428 -11.59 -6.56 -7.52
CA PHE A 428 -10.45 -7.48 -7.56
C PHE A 428 -9.38 -6.99 -6.59
N HIS A 429 -8.53 -7.90 -6.11
CA HIS A 429 -7.42 -7.64 -5.21
C HIS A 429 -6.09 -8.20 -5.73
N THR A 430 -6.15 -9.08 -6.70
CA THR A 430 -5.01 -9.75 -7.31
C THR A 430 -4.96 -9.51 -8.82
N PHE A 431 -3.82 -9.80 -9.43
CA PHE A 431 -3.68 -9.71 -10.89
C PHE A 431 -4.51 -10.77 -11.62
N GLU A 432 -4.66 -11.97 -11.04
CA GLU A 432 -5.49 -13.03 -11.60
C GLU A 432 -6.97 -12.63 -11.59
N GLU A 433 -7.46 -12.07 -10.48
CA GLU A 433 -8.82 -11.54 -10.37
C GLU A 433 -9.07 -10.37 -11.35
N LEU A 434 -8.08 -9.50 -11.55
CA LEU A 434 -8.17 -8.43 -12.55
C LEU A 434 -8.37 -8.98 -13.95
N ILE A 435 -7.60 -10.03 -14.34
CA ILE A 435 -7.74 -10.67 -15.66
C ILE A 435 -9.16 -11.24 -15.84
N GLU A 436 -9.66 -11.95 -14.82
CA GLU A 436 -11.01 -12.53 -14.85
C GLU A 436 -12.07 -11.44 -14.95
N TYR A 437 -11.96 -10.39 -14.12
CA TYR A 437 -12.91 -9.27 -14.10
C TYR A 437 -12.99 -8.55 -15.45
N VAL A 438 -11.83 -8.20 -16.03
CA VAL A 438 -11.77 -7.52 -17.34
C VAL A 438 -12.38 -8.39 -18.46
N LYS A 439 -12.16 -9.71 -18.42
CA LYS A 439 -12.73 -10.67 -19.41
C LYS A 439 -14.24 -10.84 -19.25
N GLU A 440 -14.72 -11.02 -18.02
CA GLU A 440 -16.15 -11.22 -17.76
C GLU A 440 -16.98 -9.98 -18.08
N GLU A 441 -16.55 -8.82 -17.60
CA GLU A 441 -17.27 -7.55 -17.79
C GLU A 441 -17.01 -6.91 -19.17
N LYS A 442 -16.02 -7.43 -19.94
CA LYS A 442 -15.61 -6.90 -21.25
C LYS A 442 -15.31 -5.39 -21.22
N ILE A 443 -14.74 -4.94 -20.11
CA ILE A 443 -14.44 -3.53 -19.89
C ILE A 443 -13.06 -3.17 -20.42
N ASN A 444 -12.91 -1.96 -20.95
CA ASN A 444 -11.60 -1.42 -21.28
C ASN A 444 -10.86 -1.04 -19.99
N ILE A 445 -9.56 -1.40 -19.89
CA ILE A 445 -8.77 -1.17 -18.68
C ILE A 445 -8.64 0.31 -18.32
N ILE A 446 -8.57 1.22 -19.28
CA ILE A 446 -8.51 2.66 -19.03
C ILE A 446 -9.83 3.17 -18.46
N ASP A 447 -10.97 2.70 -18.99
CA ASP A 447 -12.29 3.07 -18.46
C ASP A 447 -12.47 2.53 -17.02
N LEU A 448 -11.95 1.34 -16.73
CA LEU A 448 -11.92 0.77 -15.37
C LEU A 448 -11.11 1.64 -14.42
N ILE A 449 -9.89 2.04 -14.80
CA ILE A 449 -9.03 2.92 -13.99
C ILE A 449 -9.72 4.25 -13.70
N LEU A 450 -10.32 4.85 -14.72
CA LEU A 450 -11.02 6.14 -14.59
C LEU A 450 -12.26 6.03 -13.67
N ASP A 451 -12.99 4.92 -13.74
CA ASP A 451 -14.13 4.68 -12.84
C ASP A 451 -13.69 4.49 -11.38
N ILE A 452 -12.58 3.79 -11.16
CA ILE A 452 -11.97 3.62 -9.84
C ILE A 452 -11.52 4.99 -9.29
N GLU A 453 -10.76 5.78 -10.06
CA GLU A 453 -10.31 7.11 -9.63
C GLU A 453 -11.48 8.06 -9.34
N LYS A 454 -12.53 8.01 -10.15
CA LYS A 454 -13.76 8.76 -9.90
C LYS A 454 -14.38 8.39 -8.56
N LYS A 455 -14.45 7.11 -8.22
CA LYS A 455 -15.00 6.63 -6.95
C LYS A 455 -14.11 6.98 -5.76
N LEU A 456 -12.77 6.85 -5.92
CA LEU A 456 -11.79 7.12 -4.86
C LEU A 456 -11.65 8.61 -4.54
N GLN A 457 -11.57 9.45 -5.56
CA GLN A 457 -11.22 10.87 -5.41
C GLN A 457 -12.37 11.84 -5.76
N ASN A 458 -13.54 11.32 -6.13
CA ASN A 458 -14.65 12.13 -6.64
C ASN A 458 -14.19 13.09 -7.76
N THR A 459 -13.37 12.60 -8.68
CA THR A 459 -12.81 13.32 -9.82
C THR A 459 -13.53 12.91 -11.10
N ASP A 460 -13.44 13.74 -12.14
CA ASP A 460 -13.89 13.38 -13.48
C ASP A 460 -12.69 12.97 -14.38
N LYS A 461 -13.00 12.37 -15.52
CA LYS A 461 -12.02 11.95 -16.53
C LYS A 461 -11.05 13.09 -16.89
N LYS A 462 -11.56 14.31 -17.09
CA LYS A 462 -10.76 15.47 -17.48
C LYS A 462 -9.72 15.80 -16.40
N GLN A 463 -10.14 15.82 -15.14
CA GLN A 463 -9.26 16.13 -14.01
C GLN A 463 -8.13 15.09 -13.87
N VAL A 464 -8.43 13.80 -14.09
CA VAL A 464 -7.42 12.73 -14.09
C VAL A 464 -6.40 12.96 -15.20
N TYR A 465 -6.84 13.22 -16.45
CA TYR A 465 -5.93 13.49 -17.56
C TYR A 465 -5.15 14.79 -17.35
N ASP A 466 -5.75 15.86 -16.88
CA ASP A 466 -5.06 17.14 -16.64
C ASP A 466 -3.97 16.99 -15.56
N LYS A 467 -4.24 16.25 -14.47
CA LYS A 467 -3.26 15.96 -13.43
C LYS A 467 -2.13 15.07 -13.98
N MET A 468 -2.45 14.02 -14.73
CA MET A 468 -1.44 13.13 -15.31
C MET A 468 -0.59 13.88 -16.33
N ARG A 469 -1.17 14.78 -17.13
CA ARG A 469 -0.46 15.67 -18.06
C ARG A 469 0.51 16.59 -17.32
N SER A 470 0.12 17.16 -16.19
CA SER A 470 1.03 17.97 -15.38
C SER A 470 2.22 17.17 -14.89
N TYR A 471 2.03 15.91 -14.49
CA TYR A 471 3.09 15.01 -14.06
C TYR A 471 4.01 14.63 -15.22
N TRP A 472 3.44 14.30 -16.38
CA TRP A 472 4.21 14.04 -17.59
C TRP A 472 5.11 15.21 -17.99
N ASN A 473 4.62 16.43 -17.90
CA ASN A 473 5.42 17.64 -18.17
C ASN A 473 6.60 17.77 -17.20
N ILE A 474 6.41 17.52 -15.90
CA ILE A 474 7.50 17.52 -14.92
C ILE A 474 8.51 16.40 -15.22
N MET A 475 8.06 15.21 -15.56
CA MET A 475 8.91 14.08 -15.95
C MET A 475 9.80 14.45 -17.15
N GLN A 476 9.24 15.03 -18.21
CA GLN A 476 10.01 15.47 -19.36
C GLN A 476 11.04 16.55 -19.01
N GLN A 477 10.61 17.56 -18.23
CA GLN A 477 11.49 18.64 -17.79
C GLN A 477 12.65 18.12 -16.94
N SER A 478 12.40 17.16 -16.05
CA SER A 478 13.44 16.58 -15.22
C SER A 478 14.50 15.83 -16.04
N VAL A 479 14.09 15.10 -17.10
CA VAL A 479 15.02 14.50 -18.06
C VAL A 479 15.86 15.59 -18.75
N ASP A 480 15.20 16.60 -19.33
CA ASP A 480 15.88 17.64 -20.11
C ASP A 480 16.87 18.45 -19.26
N ASN A 481 16.48 18.75 -18.02
CA ASN A 481 17.33 19.45 -17.05
C ASN A 481 18.52 18.58 -16.63
N GLY A 482 18.31 17.28 -16.39
CA GLY A 482 19.37 16.35 -16.00
C GLY A 482 20.42 16.18 -17.08
N ILE A 483 20.00 15.97 -18.34
CA ILE A 483 20.92 15.83 -19.49
C ILE A 483 21.81 17.08 -19.68
N LYS A 484 21.29 18.27 -19.40
CA LYS A 484 22.01 19.55 -19.55
C LYS A 484 22.83 19.93 -18.31
N SER A 485 22.55 19.33 -17.14
CA SER A 485 23.18 19.70 -15.89
C SER A 485 24.63 19.27 -15.81
N ASN A 486 25.48 20.16 -15.31
CA ASN A 486 26.88 19.90 -14.95
C ASN A 486 27.16 19.96 -13.45
N GLU A 487 26.12 20.16 -12.63
CA GLU A 487 26.21 20.22 -11.18
C GLU A 487 26.38 18.85 -10.58
N LEU A 488 27.16 18.76 -9.52
CA LEU A 488 27.31 17.52 -8.76
C LEU A 488 26.27 17.44 -7.64
N SER A 489 25.93 16.22 -7.26
CA SER A 489 25.12 15.90 -6.09
C SER A 489 25.79 16.33 -4.78
N LEU A 490 25.08 16.19 -3.65
CA LEU A 490 25.56 16.57 -2.32
C LEU A 490 26.87 15.88 -1.93
N LEU A 491 26.95 14.55 -2.13
CA LEU A 491 28.19 13.79 -1.89
C LEU A 491 29.21 13.89 -3.03
N LYS A 492 28.88 14.57 -4.11
CA LYS A 492 29.68 14.72 -5.33
C LYS A 492 29.98 13.40 -6.05
N LEU A 493 29.15 12.36 -5.82
CA LEU A 493 29.32 11.03 -6.40
C LEU A 493 28.65 10.87 -7.77
N THR A 494 27.75 11.79 -8.14
CA THR A 494 27.02 11.81 -9.40
C THR A 494 26.69 13.24 -9.84
N GLY A 495 26.04 13.41 -11.00
CA GLY A 495 25.54 14.71 -11.47
C GLY A 495 25.92 15.05 -12.91
N LYS A 496 26.81 14.26 -13.55
CA LYS A 496 27.26 14.45 -14.96
C LYS A 496 27.13 13.17 -15.77
N ASP A 497 26.69 12.08 -15.16
CA ASP A 497 26.72 10.77 -15.80
C ASP A 497 25.73 10.71 -16.96
N SER A 498 24.54 11.26 -16.79
CA SER A 498 23.51 11.31 -17.84
C SER A 498 23.95 12.05 -19.08
N GLY A 499 24.58 13.22 -18.93
CA GLY A 499 25.14 13.98 -20.02
C GLY A 499 26.26 13.23 -20.78
N ASN A 500 27.13 12.54 -20.05
CA ASN A 500 28.18 11.68 -20.60
C ASN A 500 27.62 10.49 -21.37
N ILE A 501 26.64 9.79 -20.80
CA ILE A 501 25.94 8.67 -21.44
C ILE A 501 25.25 9.15 -22.71
N ASN A 502 24.54 10.28 -22.64
CA ASN A 502 23.82 10.85 -23.77
C ASN A 502 24.78 11.24 -24.90
N LYS A 503 25.91 11.88 -24.60
CA LYS A 503 26.94 12.21 -25.57
C LYS A 503 27.53 10.97 -26.22
N TYR A 504 27.85 9.93 -25.44
CA TYR A 504 28.45 8.70 -25.97
C TYR A 504 27.48 7.94 -26.87
N ARG A 505 26.19 7.76 -26.48
CA ARG A 505 25.21 7.08 -27.32
C ARG A 505 25.01 7.77 -28.66
N LEU A 506 24.93 9.11 -28.71
CA LEU A 506 24.80 9.88 -29.96
C LEU A 506 25.99 9.70 -30.91
N SER A 507 27.16 9.36 -30.40
CA SER A 507 28.36 9.08 -31.20
C SER A 507 28.49 7.60 -31.60
N ASN A 508 27.61 6.71 -31.13
CA ASN A 508 27.74 5.27 -31.31
C ASN A 508 26.43 4.62 -31.72
N LYS A 509 26.32 4.22 -33.00
CA LYS A 509 25.10 3.61 -33.56
C LYS A 509 24.56 2.38 -32.77
N MET A 510 25.44 1.64 -32.10
CA MET A 510 25.03 0.49 -31.31
C MET A 510 24.13 0.90 -30.11
N PHE A 511 24.39 2.06 -29.52
CA PHE A 511 23.70 2.55 -28.34
C PHE A 511 22.69 3.67 -28.63
N ASP A 512 22.62 4.18 -29.87
CA ASP A 512 21.61 5.18 -30.25
C ASP A 512 20.29 4.51 -30.62
N ASN A 513 19.67 3.94 -29.64
CA ASN A 513 18.41 3.22 -29.69
C ASN A 513 17.59 3.48 -28.42
N ILE A 514 16.44 2.81 -28.27
CA ILE A 514 15.54 2.97 -27.09
C ILE A 514 16.25 2.66 -25.78
N TYR A 515 17.12 1.64 -25.73
CA TYR A 515 17.86 1.27 -24.51
C TYR A 515 18.84 2.38 -24.09
N GLY A 516 19.65 2.88 -25.02
CA GLY A 516 20.61 3.95 -24.71
C GLY A 516 19.93 5.26 -24.31
N LYS A 517 18.78 5.58 -24.95
CA LYS A 517 17.95 6.74 -24.56
C LYS A 517 17.42 6.55 -23.15
N ALA A 518 16.75 5.42 -22.86
CA ALA A 518 16.15 5.15 -21.57
C ALA A 518 17.18 5.19 -20.44
N VAL A 519 18.35 4.59 -20.62
CA VAL A 519 19.46 4.65 -19.64
C VAL A 519 19.88 6.08 -19.36
N ALA A 520 20.14 6.89 -20.42
CA ALA A 520 20.58 8.28 -20.26
C ALA A 520 19.50 9.11 -19.51
N TYR A 521 18.24 8.93 -19.86
CA TYR A 521 17.11 9.68 -19.32
C TYR A 521 16.75 9.28 -17.89
N ALA A 522 16.80 7.98 -17.59
CA ALA A 522 16.57 7.49 -16.23
C ALA A 522 17.64 7.98 -15.24
N VAL A 523 18.91 7.97 -15.68
CA VAL A 523 20.03 8.55 -14.91
C VAL A 523 19.81 10.06 -14.73
N ALA A 524 19.37 10.78 -15.77
CA ALA A 524 19.15 12.22 -15.73
C ALA A 524 18.13 12.63 -14.65
N VAL A 525 16.98 11.96 -14.63
CA VAL A 525 15.94 12.25 -13.61
C VAL A 525 16.46 11.99 -12.21
N ASN A 526 17.16 10.86 -12.00
CA ASN A 526 17.62 10.51 -10.65
C ASN A 526 18.82 11.39 -10.22
N GLU A 527 19.62 11.94 -11.15
CA GLU A 527 20.59 13.00 -10.85
C GLU A 527 19.92 14.32 -10.44
N ILE A 528 18.80 14.69 -11.06
CA ILE A 528 17.99 15.84 -10.62
C ILE A 528 17.44 15.59 -9.22
N ASN A 529 16.93 14.37 -8.97
CA ASN A 529 16.49 13.95 -7.63
C ASN A 529 17.60 14.12 -6.58
N ALA A 530 18.80 13.61 -6.84
CA ALA A 530 19.95 13.69 -5.94
C ALA A 530 20.41 15.12 -5.66
N LYS A 531 20.07 16.08 -6.54
CA LYS A 531 20.39 17.52 -6.42
C LYS A 531 19.24 18.33 -5.82
N SER A 532 18.21 17.71 -5.29
CA SER A 532 17.01 18.36 -4.75
C SER A 532 16.25 19.18 -5.82
N GLY A 533 16.23 18.71 -7.05
CA GLY A 533 15.37 19.23 -8.11
C GLY A 533 13.96 18.60 -8.06
N VAL A 534 13.05 19.15 -8.86
CA VAL A 534 11.66 18.68 -8.92
C VAL A 534 11.55 17.44 -9.79
N ILE A 535 10.92 16.38 -9.24
CA ILE A 535 10.67 15.10 -9.92
C ILE A 535 9.24 14.60 -9.60
N ILE A 536 8.82 13.57 -10.31
CA ILE A 536 7.67 12.75 -9.94
C ILE A 536 8.19 11.46 -9.30
N ALA A 537 7.77 11.15 -8.09
CA ALA A 537 8.06 9.85 -7.48
C ALA A 537 7.34 8.72 -8.24
N CYS A 538 8.02 7.58 -8.50
CA CYS A 538 7.46 6.45 -9.24
C CYS A 538 8.14 5.12 -8.82
N PRO A 539 7.62 4.31 -7.91
CA PRO A 539 6.69 4.70 -6.86
C PRO A 539 7.36 5.52 -5.74
N THR A 540 8.70 5.60 -5.72
CA THR A 540 9.47 6.40 -4.75
C THR A 540 10.38 7.40 -5.47
N ALA A 541 10.93 8.35 -4.72
CA ALA A 541 11.96 9.26 -5.25
C ALA A 541 13.25 8.51 -5.65
N GLY A 542 13.57 7.40 -4.96
CA GLY A 542 14.74 6.57 -5.25
C GLY A 542 14.68 5.88 -6.62
N SER A 543 13.49 5.62 -7.13
CA SER A 543 13.24 4.95 -8.42
C SER A 543 12.61 5.86 -9.49
N CYS A 544 12.54 7.16 -9.24
CA CYS A 544 11.81 8.15 -10.05
C CYS A 544 12.30 8.29 -11.51
N GLY A 545 13.45 7.74 -11.84
CA GLY A 545 14.01 7.87 -13.18
C GLY A 545 13.55 6.82 -14.19
N ILE A 546 13.13 5.62 -13.71
CA ILE A 546 12.87 4.47 -14.59
C ILE A 546 11.70 4.74 -15.53
N LEU A 547 10.51 5.02 -14.96
CA LEU A 547 9.30 5.23 -15.75
C LEU A 547 9.42 6.41 -16.71
N PRO A 548 9.83 7.63 -16.29
CA PRO A 548 10.00 8.74 -17.22
C PRO A 548 11.11 8.49 -18.25
N GLY A 549 12.19 7.79 -17.88
CA GLY A 549 13.28 7.46 -18.80
C GLY A 549 12.82 6.57 -19.95
N VAL A 550 12.05 5.53 -19.66
CA VAL A 550 11.47 4.61 -20.64
C VAL A 550 10.44 5.32 -21.51
N LEU A 551 9.48 6.03 -20.90
CA LEU A 551 8.39 6.67 -21.65
C LEU A 551 8.86 7.83 -22.52
N LYS A 552 9.83 8.65 -22.05
CA LYS A 552 10.39 9.72 -22.89
C LYS A 552 11.21 9.16 -24.04
N ALA A 553 11.97 8.07 -23.83
CA ALA A 553 12.69 7.40 -24.91
C ALA A 553 11.72 6.86 -25.97
N TYR A 554 10.61 6.25 -25.55
CA TYR A 554 9.56 5.77 -26.42
C TYR A 554 8.89 6.93 -27.17
N ASN A 555 8.47 7.96 -26.46
CA ASN A 555 7.78 9.13 -27.02
C ASN A 555 8.62 9.82 -28.13
N GLU A 556 9.93 9.95 -27.95
CA GLU A 556 10.80 10.56 -28.94
C GLU A 556 10.99 9.71 -30.22
N ILE A 557 10.86 8.37 -30.09
CA ILE A 557 11.06 7.46 -31.24
C ILE A 557 9.73 7.29 -32.00
N HIS A 558 8.64 7.08 -31.31
CA HIS A 558 7.36 6.66 -31.90
C HIS A 558 6.34 7.78 -32.05
N GLN A 559 6.50 8.89 -31.31
CA GLN A 559 5.63 10.07 -31.32
C GLN A 559 4.12 9.73 -31.27
N PRO A 560 3.68 8.93 -30.28
CA PRO A 560 2.27 8.59 -30.13
C PRO A 560 1.45 9.82 -29.74
N ASP A 561 0.13 9.72 -29.84
CA ASP A 561 -0.77 10.73 -29.29
C ASP A 561 -0.49 10.92 -27.79
N GLU A 562 -0.54 12.18 -27.31
CA GLU A 562 -0.26 12.49 -25.90
C GLU A 562 -1.12 11.66 -24.95
N ASP A 563 -2.42 11.49 -25.23
CA ASP A 563 -3.34 10.74 -24.40
C ASP A 563 -2.87 9.28 -24.21
N LYS A 564 -2.23 8.67 -25.21
CA LYS A 564 -1.63 7.33 -25.10
C LYS A 564 -0.51 7.28 -24.05
N ILE A 565 0.32 8.30 -23.97
CA ILE A 565 1.36 8.41 -22.94
C ILE A 565 0.72 8.60 -21.56
N LEU A 566 -0.30 9.44 -21.45
CA LEU A 566 -1.02 9.65 -20.19
C LEU A 566 -1.70 8.36 -19.71
N GLU A 567 -2.34 7.62 -20.61
CA GLU A 567 -2.94 6.32 -20.33
C GLU A 567 -1.90 5.28 -19.89
N SER A 568 -0.71 5.27 -20.52
CA SER A 568 0.39 4.37 -20.10
C SER A 568 0.89 4.68 -18.68
N LEU A 569 0.89 5.95 -18.27
CA LEU A 569 1.17 6.36 -16.89
C LEU A 569 0.08 5.89 -15.92
N MET A 570 -1.20 5.94 -16.35
CA MET A 570 -2.32 5.41 -15.55
C MET A 570 -2.19 3.90 -15.37
N ILE A 571 -1.82 3.13 -16.41
CA ILE A 571 -1.53 1.70 -16.34
C ILE A 571 -0.40 1.43 -15.34
N ALA A 572 0.71 2.17 -15.42
CA ALA A 572 1.82 2.03 -14.48
C ALA A 572 1.36 2.22 -13.03
N GLY A 573 0.61 3.30 -12.76
CA GLY A 573 0.06 3.59 -11.43
C GLY A 573 -0.90 2.51 -10.94
N PHE A 574 -1.75 2.02 -11.82
CA PHE A 574 -2.75 1.01 -11.51
C PHE A 574 -2.14 -0.35 -11.15
N PHE A 575 -1.16 -0.82 -11.90
CA PHE A 575 -0.48 -2.07 -11.55
C PHE A 575 0.38 -1.92 -10.30
N GLY A 576 0.99 -0.74 -10.10
CA GLY A 576 1.62 -0.41 -8.82
C GLY A 576 0.64 -0.47 -7.66
N MET A 577 -0.60 0.03 -7.82
CA MET A 577 -1.64 0.01 -6.80
C MET A 577 -2.00 -1.44 -6.37
N ILE A 578 -2.11 -2.38 -7.31
CA ILE A 578 -2.36 -3.79 -7.01
C ILE A 578 -1.16 -4.39 -6.25
N LEU A 579 0.07 -4.16 -6.72
CA LEU A 579 1.28 -4.64 -6.04
C LEU A 579 1.37 -4.17 -4.59
N PHE A 580 1.10 -2.88 -4.35
CA PHE A 580 1.25 -2.28 -3.01
C PHE A 580 0.04 -2.48 -2.10
N GLY A 581 -0.98 -3.15 -2.57
CA GLY A 581 -1.96 -3.77 -1.70
C GLY A 581 -1.32 -4.74 -0.72
N ASP A 582 -0.31 -5.49 -1.16
CA ASP A 582 0.33 -6.57 -0.43
C ASP A 582 1.77 -6.28 0.02
N VAL A 583 2.46 -5.32 -0.60
CA VAL A 583 3.88 -5.04 -0.38
C VAL A 583 4.10 -3.57 -0.09
N SER A 584 5.00 -3.23 0.86
CA SER A 584 5.39 -1.84 1.10
C SER A 584 6.24 -1.30 -0.05
N THR A 585 6.07 -0.01 -0.39
CA THR A 585 6.91 0.71 -1.34
C THR A 585 8.30 1.03 -0.81
N ALA A 586 8.53 0.90 0.50
CA ALA A 586 9.73 1.40 1.14
C ALA A 586 10.91 0.44 1.02
N GLY A 587 12.06 0.94 0.56
CA GLY A 587 13.33 0.20 0.60
C GLY A 587 13.75 -0.19 2.01
N ALA A 588 13.30 0.55 3.02
CA ALA A 588 13.50 0.26 4.44
C ALA A 588 12.74 -0.99 4.92
N ASP A 589 11.65 -1.38 4.25
CA ASP A 589 10.86 -2.56 4.59
C ASP A 589 11.31 -3.79 3.79
N TYR A 590 11.44 -3.64 2.47
CA TYR A 590 11.63 -4.77 1.55
C TYR A 590 12.86 -4.66 0.64
N GLY A 591 13.79 -3.71 0.89
CA GLY A 591 14.95 -3.50 0.04
C GLY A 591 14.61 -2.78 -1.28
N CYS A 592 15.62 -2.61 -2.14
CA CYS A 592 15.43 -1.94 -3.44
C CYS A 592 14.58 -2.73 -4.45
N GLN A 593 14.28 -4.01 -4.20
CA GLN A 593 13.30 -4.74 -5.02
C GLN A 593 11.94 -4.05 -4.99
N ALA A 594 11.54 -3.47 -3.84
CA ALA A 594 10.29 -2.74 -3.66
C ALA A 594 10.27 -1.38 -4.37
N GLU A 595 11.40 -0.75 -4.55
CA GLU A 595 11.50 0.56 -5.23
C GLU A 595 11.84 0.40 -6.71
N ILE A 596 13.04 -0.10 -6.99
CA ILE A 596 13.61 -0.23 -8.33
C ILE A 596 12.92 -1.34 -9.13
N GLY A 597 12.67 -2.51 -8.50
CA GLY A 597 11.97 -3.62 -9.13
C GLY A 597 10.55 -3.26 -9.52
N SER A 598 9.81 -2.63 -8.59
CA SER A 598 8.43 -2.17 -8.84
C SER A 598 8.36 -1.10 -9.93
N ALA A 599 9.27 -0.12 -9.92
CA ALA A 599 9.34 0.91 -10.96
C ALA A 599 9.60 0.32 -12.35
N ALA A 600 10.48 -0.69 -12.43
CA ALA A 600 10.74 -1.39 -13.68
C ALA A 600 9.52 -2.18 -14.17
N ALA A 601 8.78 -2.82 -13.27
CA ALA A 601 7.56 -3.55 -13.59
C ALA A 601 6.44 -2.61 -14.07
N MET A 602 6.22 -1.49 -13.37
CA MET A 602 5.30 -0.43 -13.78
C MET A 602 5.64 0.11 -15.17
N ALA A 603 6.93 0.34 -15.46
CA ALA A 603 7.39 0.82 -16.76
C ALA A 603 7.24 -0.24 -17.85
N ALA A 604 7.44 -1.53 -17.54
CA ALA A 604 7.24 -2.63 -18.48
C ALA A 604 5.78 -2.73 -18.92
N SER A 605 4.83 -2.69 -17.97
CA SER A 605 3.38 -2.71 -18.28
C SER A 605 2.97 -1.51 -19.15
N ALA A 606 3.45 -0.31 -18.79
CA ALA A 606 3.19 0.90 -19.57
C ALA A 606 3.70 0.79 -21.02
N LEU A 607 4.88 0.20 -21.21
CA LEU A 607 5.45 0.01 -22.54
C LEU A 607 4.67 -1.05 -23.34
N VAL A 608 4.25 -2.15 -22.71
CA VAL A 608 3.38 -3.17 -23.34
C VAL A 608 2.07 -2.54 -23.80
N TYR A 609 1.44 -1.69 -22.97
CA TYR A 609 0.25 -0.95 -23.37
C TYR A 609 0.47 -0.06 -24.60
N LEU A 610 1.58 0.70 -24.63
CA LEU A 610 1.93 1.58 -25.76
C LEU A 610 2.12 0.83 -27.07
N GLU A 611 2.66 -0.37 -27.02
CA GLU A 611 2.84 -1.27 -28.16
C GLU A 611 1.56 -2.05 -28.54
N GLY A 612 0.41 -1.80 -27.85
CA GLY A 612 -0.88 -2.39 -28.15
C GLY A 612 -1.07 -3.80 -27.60
N GLY A 613 -0.28 -4.21 -26.60
CA GLY A 613 -0.47 -5.47 -25.89
C GLY A 613 -1.76 -5.48 -25.05
N ASP A 614 -2.32 -6.67 -24.86
CA ASP A 614 -3.49 -6.87 -24.03
C ASP A 614 -3.17 -6.87 -22.52
N VAL A 615 -4.20 -6.95 -21.66
CA VAL A 615 -4.06 -6.90 -20.21
C VAL A 615 -3.19 -8.06 -19.69
N GLU A 616 -3.30 -9.25 -20.26
CA GLU A 616 -2.47 -10.39 -19.86
C GLU A 616 -1.01 -10.15 -20.21
N GLN A 617 -0.71 -9.61 -21.40
CA GLN A 617 0.66 -9.25 -21.78
C GLN A 617 1.22 -8.14 -20.90
N MET A 618 0.42 -7.13 -20.51
CA MET A 618 0.82 -6.09 -19.56
C MET A 618 1.24 -6.69 -18.21
N ILE A 619 0.44 -7.63 -17.69
CA ILE A 619 0.69 -8.34 -16.44
C ILE A 619 1.92 -9.25 -16.57
N GLU A 620 2.10 -9.93 -17.72
CA GLU A 620 3.31 -10.73 -17.97
C GLU A 620 4.57 -9.87 -17.93
N GLY A 621 4.56 -8.71 -18.60
CA GLY A 621 5.69 -7.77 -18.57
C GLY A 621 6.01 -7.31 -17.15
N PHE A 622 4.98 -7.00 -16.38
CA PHE A 622 5.09 -6.67 -14.96
C PHE A 622 5.74 -7.80 -14.15
N THR A 623 5.21 -9.01 -14.29
CA THR A 623 5.64 -10.21 -13.57
C THR A 623 7.08 -10.59 -13.89
N ILE A 624 7.46 -10.56 -15.18
CA ILE A 624 8.83 -10.81 -15.63
C ILE A 624 9.79 -9.78 -15.02
N ALA A 625 9.39 -8.51 -14.94
CA ALA A 625 10.24 -7.47 -14.36
C ALA A 625 10.43 -7.67 -12.86
N ILE A 626 9.35 -7.94 -12.08
CA ILE A 626 9.44 -8.18 -10.63
C ILE A 626 10.35 -9.37 -10.32
N LYS A 627 10.07 -10.54 -10.91
CA LYS A 627 10.81 -11.77 -10.54
C LYS A 627 12.31 -11.69 -10.80
N ASN A 628 12.73 -10.89 -11.79
CA ASN A 628 14.15 -10.68 -12.10
C ASN A 628 14.79 -9.52 -11.29
N ALA A 629 14.04 -8.92 -10.36
CA ALA A 629 14.51 -7.93 -9.39
C ALA A 629 14.50 -8.45 -7.94
N LEU A 630 14.03 -9.69 -7.71
CA LEU A 630 13.96 -10.30 -6.38
C LEU A 630 15.34 -10.33 -5.70
N GLY A 631 15.36 -9.99 -4.41
CA GLY A 631 16.58 -9.96 -3.60
C GLY A 631 17.45 -8.71 -3.78
N LEU A 632 17.01 -7.70 -4.53
CA LEU A 632 17.77 -6.46 -4.69
C LEU A 632 17.80 -5.69 -3.36
N ILE A 633 18.99 -5.68 -2.73
CA ILE A 633 19.23 -5.02 -1.44
C ILE A 633 19.19 -3.49 -1.56
N CYS A 634 18.92 -2.79 -0.44
CA CYS A 634 19.04 -1.34 -0.32
C CYS A 634 20.22 -0.96 0.57
N ASP A 635 21.34 -0.57 -0.03
CA ASP A 635 22.64 -0.35 0.62
C ASP A 635 23.29 1.01 0.24
N PRO A 636 22.55 2.12 0.34
CA PRO A 636 23.04 3.42 -0.15
C PRO A 636 24.22 3.95 0.68
N ILE A 637 25.24 4.48 -0.02
CA ILE A 637 26.41 5.09 0.63
C ILE A 637 25.99 6.32 1.42
N ALA A 638 26.42 6.40 2.67
CA ALA A 638 26.05 7.43 3.63
C ALA A 638 24.51 7.56 3.81
N GLY A 639 23.74 6.55 3.45
CA GLY A 639 22.28 6.54 3.52
C GLY A 639 21.59 7.46 2.50
N LEU A 640 22.30 7.95 1.47
CA LEU A 640 21.76 8.93 0.51
C LEU A 640 21.45 8.31 -0.86
N VAL A 641 20.44 8.87 -1.54
CA VAL A 641 19.93 8.40 -2.84
C VAL A 641 20.85 8.84 -4.00
N GLU A 642 22.15 8.48 -3.92
CA GLU A 642 23.15 8.74 -4.95
C GLU A 642 23.72 7.45 -5.50
N VAL A 643 24.45 6.68 -4.66
CA VAL A 643 25.08 5.42 -5.04
C VAL A 643 24.54 4.31 -4.13
N PRO A 644 23.96 3.24 -4.71
CA PRO A 644 23.94 2.88 -6.14
C PRO A 644 22.71 3.41 -6.92
N CYS A 645 21.80 4.16 -6.31
CA CYS A 645 20.44 4.46 -6.80
C CYS A 645 20.43 5.05 -8.22
N VAL A 646 21.27 6.06 -8.49
CA VAL A 646 21.31 6.72 -9.81
C VAL A 646 21.61 5.72 -10.93
N LYS A 647 22.63 4.87 -10.74
CA LYS A 647 23.02 3.86 -11.74
C LYS A 647 21.98 2.73 -11.86
N ARG A 648 21.34 2.34 -10.76
CA ARG A 648 20.24 1.35 -10.77
C ARG A 648 19.06 1.83 -11.63
N ASN A 649 18.68 3.11 -11.55
CA ASN A 649 17.62 3.65 -12.41
C ASN A 649 17.97 3.45 -13.91
N GLY A 650 19.20 3.74 -14.32
CA GLY A 650 19.65 3.50 -15.69
C GLY A 650 19.59 2.03 -16.09
N ILE A 651 20.10 1.11 -15.27
CA ILE A 651 20.09 -0.33 -15.57
C ILE A 651 18.65 -0.87 -15.64
N TYR A 652 17.82 -0.52 -14.67
CA TYR A 652 16.46 -1.05 -14.60
C TYR A 652 15.48 -0.42 -15.60
N SER A 653 15.82 0.71 -16.22
CA SER A 653 15.09 1.19 -17.40
C SER A 653 15.27 0.23 -18.61
N SER A 654 16.46 -0.32 -18.80
CA SER A 654 16.72 -1.38 -19.81
C SER A 654 16.06 -2.70 -19.43
N HIS A 655 16.01 -3.03 -18.15
CA HIS A 655 15.31 -4.20 -17.61
C HIS A 655 13.81 -4.14 -17.92
N ALA A 656 13.16 -2.98 -17.73
CA ALA A 656 11.75 -2.77 -18.07
C ALA A 656 11.46 -3.00 -19.56
N ILE A 657 12.33 -2.45 -20.45
CA ILE A 657 12.20 -2.64 -21.90
C ILE A 657 12.35 -4.12 -22.27
N SER A 658 13.29 -4.83 -21.64
CA SER A 658 13.52 -6.25 -21.89
C SER A 658 12.32 -7.10 -21.44
N ALA A 659 11.73 -6.79 -20.29
CA ALA A 659 10.53 -7.48 -19.80
C ALA A 659 9.32 -7.24 -20.73
N ALA A 660 9.11 -6.02 -21.19
CA ALA A 660 8.06 -5.69 -22.15
C ALA A 660 8.25 -6.44 -23.48
N LEU A 661 9.48 -6.47 -24.01
CA LEU A 661 9.82 -7.22 -25.23
C LEU A 661 9.48 -8.71 -25.09
N MET A 662 9.84 -9.33 -23.96
CA MET A 662 9.54 -10.75 -23.70
C MET A 662 8.02 -10.97 -23.66
N ALA A 663 7.27 -10.17 -22.95
CA ALA A 663 5.82 -10.31 -22.84
C ALA A 663 5.11 -10.13 -24.20
N LEU A 664 5.47 -9.12 -24.98
CA LEU A 664 4.94 -8.88 -26.33
C LEU A 664 5.30 -10.01 -27.31
N SER A 665 6.44 -10.67 -27.10
CA SER A 665 6.87 -11.83 -27.89
C SER A 665 6.18 -13.14 -27.46
N GLY A 666 5.27 -13.10 -26.49
CA GLY A 666 4.53 -14.27 -25.98
C GLY A 666 5.32 -15.11 -24.98
N VAL A 667 6.44 -14.62 -24.44
CA VAL A 667 7.18 -15.31 -23.37
C VAL A 667 6.40 -15.17 -22.07
N LYS A 668 6.16 -16.31 -21.42
CA LYS A 668 5.41 -16.37 -20.16
C LYS A 668 6.33 -16.40 -18.94
N SER A 669 5.86 -15.85 -17.84
CA SER A 669 6.56 -15.88 -16.55
C SER A 669 6.73 -17.29 -16.01
N PHE A 670 5.79 -18.21 -16.30
CA PHE A 670 5.60 -19.54 -15.75
C PHE A 670 5.03 -19.48 -14.30
N VAL A 671 5.62 -18.73 -13.41
CA VAL A 671 5.06 -18.46 -12.08
C VAL A 671 4.02 -17.37 -12.22
N SER A 672 2.85 -17.55 -11.59
CA SER A 672 1.75 -16.58 -11.68
C SER A 672 2.12 -15.22 -11.12
N PRO A 673 1.46 -14.13 -11.55
CA PRO A 673 1.77 -12.79 -11.09
C PRO A 673 1.65 -12.66 -9.57
N ASP A 674 0.59 -13.22 -9.00
CA ASP A 674 0.30 -13.10 -7.57
C ASP A 674 1.32 -13.88 -6.72
N GLU A 675 1.74 -15.07 -7.17
CA GLU A 675 2.82 -15.84 -6.54
C GLU A 675 4.17 -15.10 -6.59
N VAL A 676 4.45 -14.35 -7.66
CA VAL A 676 5.67 -13.54 -7.74
C VAL A 676 5.61 -12.36 -6.76
N VAL A 677 4.44 -11.73 -6.57
CA VAL A 677 4.24 -10.68 -5.56
C VAL A 677 4.46 -11.23 -4.16
N LEU A 678 3.89 -12.38 -3.86
CA LEU A 678 4.07 -13.06 -2.58
C LEU A 678 5.54 -13.44 -2.33
N THR A 679 6.23 -13.95 -3.35
CA THR A 679 7.66 -14.24 -3.29
C THR A 679 8.47 -12.97 -3.01
N MET A 680 8.12 -11.84 -3.63
CA MET A 680 8.78 -10.56 -3.36
C MET A 680 8.63 -10.15 -1.90
N ARG A 681 7.45 -10.33 -1.32
CA ARG A 681 7.17 -10.09 0.10
C ARG A 681 8.01 -11.03 0.98
N GLU A 682 7.99 -12.33 0.73
CA GLU A 682 8.77 -13.32 1.47
C GLU A 682 10.27 -13.00 1.47
N VAL A 683 10.83 -12.72 0.29
CA VAL A 683 12.24 -12.33 0.15
C VAL A 683 12.52 -11.05 0.95
N GLY A 684 11.62 -10.07 0.87
CA GLY A 684 11.73 -8.83 1.64
C GLY A 684 11.70 -9.06 3.15
N ASP A 685 10.78 -9.88 3.64
CA ASP A 685 10.67 -10.21 5.07
C ASP A 685 11.91 -10.91 5.58
N ARG A 686 12.49 -11.84 4.82
CA ARG A 686 13.72 -12.58 5.14
C ARG A 686 15.01 -11.79 4.89
N LEU A 687 14.95 -10.67 4.17
CA LEU A 687 16.12 -9.84 3.93
C LEU A 687 16.63 -9.28 5.26
N ASN A 688 17.93 -9.49 5.53
CA ASN A 688 18.53 -8.97 6.76
C ASN A 688 18.35 -7.45 6.84
N VAL A 689 17.95 -6.95 8.01
CA VAL A 689 17.68 -5.53 8.29
C VAL A 689 18.85 -4.62 7.88
N ASP A 690 20.09 -5.08 7.95
CA ASP A 690 21.27 -4.33 7.56
C ASP A 690 21.31 -3.97 6.06
N TYR A 691 20.55 -4.68 5.22
CA TYR A 691 20.39 -4.43 3.77
C TYR A 691 19.10 -3.67 3.42
N LYS A 692 18.41 -3.11 4.41
CA LYS A 692 17.15 -2.38 4.28
C LYS A 692 17.35 -0.88 4.54
N GLU A 693 18.12 -0.20 3.67
CA GLU A 693 18.37 1.26 3.71
C GLU A 693 19.10 1.78 4.98
N THR A 694 19.66 0.89 5.80
CA THR A 694 20.28 1.26 7.07
C THR A 694 21.71 1.79 6.94
N GLY A 695 22.34 1.63 5.78
CA GLY A 695 23.77 1.94 5.60
C GLY A 695 24.71 1.06 6.43
N LYS A 696 24.23 -0.05 6.98
CA LYS A 696 25.02 -0.94 7.87
C LYS A 696 25.71 -2.10 7.16
N ALA A 697 25.36 -2.35 5.90
CA ALA A 697 25.93 -3.44 5.10
C ALA A 697 26.16 -3.02 3.64
N GLY A 698 26.60 -3.95 2.81
CA GLY A 698 26.77 -3.77 1.37
C GLY A 698 27.76 -2.66 0.99
N LEU A 699 27.44 -1.89 -0.05
CA LEU A 699 28.29 -0.82 -0.56
C LEU A 699 28.62 0.25 0.47
N ALA A 700 27.70 0.55 1.37
CA ALA A 700 27.90 1.51 2.44
C ALA A 700 29.04 1.16 3.39
N LYS A 701 29.38 -0.13 3.52
CA LYS A 701 30.47 -0.61 4.40
C LYS A 701 31.79 -0.92 3.72
N THR A 702 31.89 -0.67 2.41
CA THR A 702 33.18 -0.70 1.71
C THR A 702 34.10 0.39 2.25
N ARG A 703 35.42 0.27 1.98
CA ARG A 703 36.40 1.29 2.37
C ARG A 703 36.00 2.68 1.83
N ASP A 704 35.64 2.75 0.56
CA ASP A 704 35.27 3.99 -0.11
C ASP A 704 33.94 4.55 0.44
N GLY A 705 32.94 3.68 0.69
CA GLY A 705 31.70 4.07 1.33
C GLY A 705 31.88 4.69 2.71
N LYS A 706 32.74 4.07 3.56
CA LYS A 706 33.06 4.58 4.89
C LYS A 706 33.81 5.92 4.86
N GLU A 707 34.66 6.14 3.87
CA GLU A 707 35.35 7.42 3.70
C GLU A 707 34.36 8.55 3.38
N VAL A 708 33.42 8.30 2.47
CA VAL A 708 32.33 9.26 2.14
C VAL A 708 31.46 9.51 3.38
N GLU A 709 31.02 8.45 4.08
CA GLU A 709 30.23 8.54 5.30
C GLU A 709 30.90 9.41 6.38
N LYS A 710 32.21 9.22 6.60
CA LYS A 710 33.01 10.00 7.56
C LYS A 710 33.05 11.49 7.21
N ASN A 711 33.25 11.81 5.94
CA ASN A 711 33.28 13.20 5.46
C ASN A 711 31.89 13.84 5.64
N PHE A 712 30.83 13.13 5.28
CA PHE A 712 29.45 13.59 5.43
C PHE A 712 29.04 13.76 6.92
N ALA A 713 29.44 12.85 7.80
CA ALA A 713 29.15 12.96 9.24
C ALA A 713 29.70 14.25 9.88
N ASN A 714 30.81 14.79 9.35
CA ASN A 714 31.34 16.06 9.81
C ASN A 714 30.44 17.26 9.38
N GLU A 715 29.79 17.18 8.23
CA GLU A 715 28.81 18.19 7.79
C GLU A 715 27.53 18.13 8.65
N VAL A 716 27.05 16.92 8.95
CA VAL A 716 25.89 16.69 9.82
C VAL A 716 26.14 17.25 11.23
N LYS A 717 27.34 17.02 11.80
CA LYS A 717 27.69 17.59 13.11
C LYS A 717 27.64 19.13 13.12
N LYS A 718 28.11 19.78 12.07
CA LYS A 718 28.05 21.24 11.93
C LYS A 718 26.61 21.76 11.85
N PHE A 719 25.70 20.98 11.33
CA PHE A 719 24.29 21.36 11.20
C PHE A 719 23.57 21.47 12.56
N PHE A 720 23.88 20.56 13.49
CA PHE A 720 23.23 20.53 14.82
C PHE A 720 23.97 21.36 15.90
N ASN A 721 25.23 21.75 15.63
CA ASN A 721 26.00 22.63 16.51
C ASN A 721 25.74 24.12 16.20
#